data_ceddfb0f0dad7da28d313440d4109a44
#
_entry.id   ceddfb0f0dad7da28d313440d4109a44
#
_cell.length_a   1.000
_cell.length_b   1.000
_cell.length_c   1.000
_cell.angle_alpha   90.00
_cell.angle_beta   90.00
_cell.angle_gamma   90.00
#
_symmetry.space_group_name_H-M   'P 1'
#
loop_
_entity.id
_entity.type
_entity.pdbx_description
1 polymer ?
#
loop_
_entity_poly.entity_id
_entity_poly.type
_entity_poly.pdbx_seq_one_letter_code
_entity_poly.pdbx_strand_id
1 'polypeptide(L)'
;MLSVNNVVESGKALSYYQLDNYYTNEQQSLDQTEWYGRGAQVLGINGEQIEANTFKDLLEGRVEDQQLGRVRKDENGQSYIDHRAGIDLTFSAPKSVSIMAEVFENQDVLQAHLDAVKDTISAIEDHYTQTRISVDGTIQKSESDNLVVALFNHNTSRALDPQTHTHAVVMNMTLNDKDSWTALSNEVIYDNQATIGSIYNSNLAQNLRAIGLDVEVKDNQGNFEIAGFTPEMIQEFSQRRTQIIESLKSRGIDIEDAPASLREQAALKTRERKQAFNEAELRQVWKERASELGITQSFVDKLEDKIKTNQMNADPQPSEKNQKDIWKTGSSKNDPNISFEGKTEVSSDKSNNADKEAPDKRIDNSETQNPSDSAISNEKASQVSGKSQKEPETQNMGQEAHIQDEVRLGKKQTEPKASNNSKDQTVPRERPYQRKNRESQQVLISQKTKEAVYYAIGHHTEREMMIPETKILNTAMKFDIQEVTHEQVRAELNRLEKEKIIVRVDGKLTTQRLAHSEVWSLQHIQNEQKSVSPIVDESQVKTRLDQEEQLRGRKFTPGQRASLETIFSSESRYIGVDGLAGTGKTTMLHTLNKVASENGFIVKGMAATGVAAKNLELETGIPSKTMAMFQIKENELQKEIEKNGGVNRKNEIWIVDESSFVSQTNFKDILTLAKQANSRVVFLGDKLQLQSISAGKPFELVQNRGVLKTSQMHDIIRQKNQELKDVVSVVVAKNKEGKIDLSNNDKAFDLLDKQQRIHEVVVAAKGTQPALHEQHDLFQEIHEVHQKLVGDYMRLNKESRDNSLIITPFNSDRVMLNSLVRSEMKKLNELDHNDHNFEILVNTNFTEAERKHINNYEPNMTIRFGKSFTDKDTGIKIEKGDYLKVMMKDKEGKLVLIDKDKNKIKWNPKKGSVEVYKSEQRKIAKGDVIRITRTKDDEQIKNGERYKI
;
A
#
# COMPACT_ATOMS: atom_id res chain seq x y z
N MET A 1 2.12 21.98 -1.11
CA MET A 1 1.15 20.96 -1.58
C MET A 1 1.06 21.03 -3.09
N LEU A 2 1.00 19.91 -3.83
CA LEU A 2 0.92 19.92 -5.30
C LEU A 2 -0.47 19.49 -5.78
N SER A 3 -1.07 20.27 -6.69
CA SER A 3 -2.21 19.84 -7.51
C SER A 3 -1.83 19.79 -8.99
N VAL A 4 -2.49 18.89 -9.76
CA VAL A 4 -2.24 18.71 -11.20
C VAL A 4 -3.56 18.79 -11.94
N ASN A 5 -3.66 19.74 -12.90
CA ASN A 5 -4.86 19.97 -13.67
C ASN A 5 -4.55 20.01 -15.17
N ASN A 6 -5.53 19.64 -16.02
CA ASN A 6 -5.38 19.83 -17.46
C ASN A 6 -5.62 21.31 -17.85
N VAL A 7 -4.82 21.82 -18.76
CA VAL A 7 -5.10 23.10 -19.44
C VAL A 7 -6.12 22.83 -20.54
N VAL A 8 -7.35 23.35 -20.41
CA VAL A 8 -8.50 22.92 -21.23
C VAL A 8 -8.62 23.70 -22.55
N GLU A 9 -8.31 25.02 -22.56
CA GLU A 9 -8.45 25.87 -23.75
C GLU A 9 -7.28 26.86 -23.85
N SER A 10 -6.52 26.80 -24.95
CA SER A 10 -5.38 27.70 -25.20
C SER A 10 -5.79 29.18 -25.22
N GLY A 11 -6.92 29.53 -25.81
CA GLY A 11 -7.40 30.90 -25.94
C GLY A 11 -7.86 31.58 -24.64
N LYS A 12 -8.21 30.80 -23.61
CA LYS A 12 -8.62 31.29 -22.28
C LYS A 12 -7.53 31.11 -21.24
N ALA A 13 -6.51 30.30 -21.51
CA ALA A 13 -5.49 29.96 -20.53
C ALA A 13 -4.70 31.19 -20.06
N LEU A 14 -4.24 32.04 -21.00
CA LEU A 14 -3.49 33.20 -20.65
C LEU A 14 -4.28 34.19 -19.78
N SER A 15 -5.51 34.49 -20.14
CA SER A 15 -6.38 35.34 -19.34
C SER A 15 -6.71 34.73 -17.98
N TYR A 16 -6.78 33.40 -17.88
CA TYR A 16 -7.00 32.70 -16.61
C TYR A 16 -5.82 32.87 -15.68
N TYR A 17 -4.59 32.65 -16.15
CA TYR A 17 -3.38 32.74 -15.34
C TYR A 17 -2.97 34.17 -15.04
N GLN A 18 -3.19 35.12 -15.97
CA GLN A 18 -2.98 36.54 -15.73
C GLN A 18 -4.04 37.16 -14.81
N LEU A 19 -5.34 36.74 -14.94
CA LEU A 19 -6.43 37.22 -14.10
C LEU A 19 -6.49 36.57 -12.72
N ASP A 20 -5.74 35.49 -12.46
CA ASP A 20 -5.59 34.97 -11.12
C ASP A 20 -4.70 35.86 -10.24
N ASN A 21 -3.86 36.69 -10.81
CA ASN A 21 -3.36 37.88 -10.12
C ASN A 21 -4.50 38.90 -10.05
N TYR A 22 -5.04 39.12 -8.85
CA TYR A 22 -6.16 40.02 -8.55
C TYR A 22 -5.79 41.53 -8.71
N TYR A 23 -4.76 41.85 -9.48
CA TYR A 23 -4.22 43.21 -9.61
C TYR A 23 -4.94 43.98 -10.70
N THR A 24 -5.21 45.23 -10.38
CA THR A 24 -5.79 46.22 -11.31
C THR A 24 -4.81 46.77 -12.36
N ASN A 25 -3.51 46.40 -12.29
CA ASN A 25 -2.47 46.87 -13.21
C ASN A 25 -1.86 45.68 -13.96
N GLU A 26 -2.12 45.63 -15.28
CA GLU A 26 -1.58 44.59 -16.18
C GLU A 26 -0.03 44.52 -16.18
N GLN A 27 0.64 45.64 -15.89
CA GLN A 27 2.11 45.73 -15.89
C GLN A 27 2.76 45.00 -14.71
N GLN A 28 2.17 45.06 -13.50
CA GLN A 28 2.71 44.38 -12.30
C GLN A 28 2.48 42.86 -12.31
N SER A 29 1.46 42.38 -13.04
CA SER A 29 1.19 40.96 -13.16
C SER A 29 2.20 40.22 -14.05
N LEU A 30 2.86 40.91 -14.97
CA LEU A 30 3.87 40.33 -15.87
C LEU A 30 5.24 40.18 -15.18
N ASP A 31 5.58 41.09 -14.24
CA ASP A 31 6.87 41.05 -13.53
C ASP A 31 7.06 39.82 -12.64
N GLN A 32 6.02 39.04 -12.40
CA GLN A 32 6.04 37.81 -11.60
C GLN A 32 5.98 36.54 -12.46
N THR A 33 6.29 36.62 -13.74
CA THR A 33 6.24 35.46 -14.66
C THR A 33 7.59 35.20 -15.29
N GLU A 34 7.92 33.91 -15.47
CA GLU A 34 9.15 33.53 -16.19
C GLU A 34 9.00 32.19 -16.90
N TRP A 35 9.75 32.00 -17.98
CA TRP A 35 9.95 30.72 -18.62
C TRP A 35 11.02 29.90 -17.90
N TYR A 36 10.81 28.62 -17.71
CA TYR A 36 11.75 27.72 -17.04
C TYR A 36 11.81 26.35 -17.69
N GLY A 37 12.95 25.65 -17.52
CA GLY A 37 13.20 24.29 -17.96
C GLY A 37 14.17 24.18 -19.12
N ARG A 38 14.70 22.99 -19.33
CA ARG A 38 15.71 22.70 -20.35
C ARG A 38 15.15 22.86 -21.77
N GLY A 39 13.89 22.56 -21.99
CA GLY A 39 13.20 22.86 -23.25
C GLY A 39 13.13 24.38 -23.52
N ALA A 40 12.84 25.18 -22.48
CA ALA A 40 12.86 26.64 -22.58
C ALA A 40 14.27 27.16 -22.87
N GLN A 41 15.33 26.52 -22.32
CA GLN A 41 16.73 26.86 -22.65
C GLN A 41 17.02 26.62 -24.13
N VAL A 42 16.53 25.52 -24.71
CA VAL A 42 16.71 25.23 -26.15
C VAL A 42 16.02 26.24 -27.02
N LEU A 43 14.86 26.74 -26.61
CA LEU A 43 14.12 27.80 -27.31
C LEU A 43 14.70 29.20 -27.10
N GLY A 44 15.70 29.36 -26.19
CA GLY A 44 16.32 30.64 -25.89
C GLY A 44 15.46 31.60 -25.08
N ILE A 45 14.39 31.07 -24.40
CA ILE A 45 13.43 31.88 -23.61
C ILE A 45 13.54 31.66 -22.10
N ASN A 46 14.44 30.81 -21.62
CA ASN A 46 14.55 30.49 -20.20
C ASN A 46 14.95 31.73 -19.37
N GLY A 47 14.17 32.03 -18.33
CA GLY A 47 14.34 33.20 -17.49
C GLY A 47 13.74 34.50 -18.07
N GLU A 48 13.17 34.47 -19.29
CA GLU A 48 12.47 35.60 -19.86
C GLU A 48 11.03 35.68 -19.37
N GLN A 49 10.47 36.91 -19.36
CA GLN A 49 9.04 37.13 -19.06
C GLN A 49 8.14 36.44 -20.09
N ILE A 50 6.95 36.01 -19.67
CA ILE A 50 6.01 35.29 -20.52
C ILE A 50 5.26 36.27 -21.43
N GLU A 51 5.54 36.20 -22.72
CA GLU A 51 4.81 36.95 -23.74
C GLU A 51 3.54 36.19 -24.19
N ALA A 52 2.44 36.91 -24.34
CA ALA A 52 1.12 36.34 -24.66
C ALA A 52 1.10 35.49 -25.94
N ASN A 53 1.78 35.95 -26.99
CA ASN A 53 1.80 35.24 -28.27
C ASN A 53 2.62 33.98 -28.21
N THR A 54 3.82 34.04 -27.61
CA THR A 54 4.68 32.87 -27.40
C THR A 54 3.99 31.82 -26.55
N PHE A 55 3.33 32.24 -25.46
CA PHE A 55 2.58 31.32 -24.59
C PHE A 55 1.44 30.63 -25.33
N LYS A 56 0.66 31.39 -26.13
CA LYS A 56 -0.43 30.84 -26.93
C LYS A 56 0.09 29.87 -27.99
N ASP A 57 1.14 30.22 -28.74
CA ASP A 57 1.71 29.40 -29.79
C ASP A 57 2.18 28.05 -29.27
N LEU A 58 2.91 28.08 -28.14
CA LEU A 58 3.39 26.83 -27.50
C LEU A 58 2.25 25.97 -26.96
N LEU A 59 1.20 26.58 -26.37
CA LEU A 59 0.00 25.84 -25.94
C LEU A 59 -0.77 25.20 -27.13
N GLU A 60 -0.76 25.85 -28.30
CA GLU A 60 -1.35 25.32 -29.51
C GLU A 60 -0.42 24.33 -30.26
N GLY A 61 0.75 24.05 -29.69
CA GLY A 61 1.72 23.11 -30.25
C GLY A 61 2.53 23.68 -31.40
N ARG A 62 2.56 24.99 -31.58
CA ARG A 62 3.45 25.65 -32.53
C ARG A 62 4.79 25.92 -31.88
N VAL A 63 5.84 25.30 -32.37
CA VAL A 63 7.18 25.42 -31.83
C VAL A 63 8.19 25.46 -32.98
N GLU A 64 8.97 26.52 -33.06
CA GLU A 64 9.85 26.78 -34.20
C GLU A 64 9.07 26.64 -35.54
N ASP A 65 9.55 25.84 -36.47
CA ASP A 65 8.86 25.55 -37.73
C ASP A 65 7.96 24.31 -37.70
N GLN A 66 7.66 23.77 -36.51
CA GLN A 66 6.86 22.54 -36.31
C GLN A 66 5.48 22.84 -35.75
N GLN A 67 4.49 22.05 -36.21
CA GLN A 67 3.16 21.99 -35.62
C GLN A 67 2.96 20.59 -34.99
N LEU A 68 2.83 20.54 -33.68
CA LEU A 68 2.52 19.31 -32.96
C LEU A 68 1.01 19.05 -32.98
N GLY A 69 0.61 17.77 -32.93
CA GLY A 69 -0.79 17.35 -32.90
C GLY A 69 -1.15 16.50 -34.12
N ARG A 70 -2.43 16.14 -34.19
CA ARG A 70 -2.99 15.34 -35.29
C ARG A 70 -4.03 16.14 -36.04
N VAL A 71 -3.98 16.13 -37.37
CA VAL A 71 -5.07 16.70 -38.19
C VAL A 71 -6.30 15.83 -38.04
N ARG A 72 -7.39 16.40 -37.54
CA ARG A 72 -8.71 15.77 -37.46
C ARG A 72 -9.73 16.60 -38.24
N LYS A 73 -10.89 16.04 -38.53
CA LYS A 73 -12.02 16.74 -39.12
C LYS A 73 -13.13 16.81 -38.10
N ASP A 74 -13.77 17.96 -37.97
CA ASP A 74 -14.96 18.16 -37.19
C ASP A 74 -16.22 17.57 -37.87
N GLU A 75 -17.36 17.68 -37.21
CA GLU A 75 -18.66 17.19 -37.74
C GLU A 75 -19.07 17.88 -39.06
N ASN A 76 -18.50 19.06 -39.37
CA ASN A 76 -18.74 19.81 -40.57
C ASN A 76 -17.70 19.52 -41.68
N GLY A 77 -16.74 18.62 -41.43
CA GLY A 77 -15.67 18.25 -42.34
C GLY A 77 -14.51 19.24 -42.40
N GLN A 78 -14.46 20.26 -41.50
CA GLN A 78 -13.38 21.23 -41.40
C GLN A 78 -12.21 20.61 -40.65
N SER A 79 -11.00 20.74 -41.22
CA SER A 79 -9.78 20.22 -40.58
C SER A 79 -9.34 21.11 -39.42
N TYR A 80 -9.00 20.48 -38.28
CA TYR A 80 -8.40 21.15 -37.14
C TYR A 80 -7.22 20.32 -36.60
N ILE A 81 -6.33 20.96 -35.82
CA ILE A 81 -5.24 20.29 -35.14
C ILE A 81 -5.72 19.86 -33.74
N ASP A 82 -5.75 18.53 -33.53
CA ASP A 82 -6.01 17.96 -32.22
C ASP A 82 -4.69 17.88 -31.44
N HIS A 83 -4.42 18.93 -30.65
CA HIS A 83 -3.25 19.05 -29.77
C HIS A 83 -3.73 19.36 -28.35
N ARG A 84 -3.22 18.62 -27.36
CA ARG A 84 -3.48 18.90 -25.94
C ARG A 84 -2.57 20.04 -25.50
N ALA A 85 -3.12 21.10 -24.90
CA ALA A 85 -2.36 22.31 -24.58
C ALA A 85 -1.23 22.05 -23.56
N GLY A 86 -1.52 21.41 -22.45
CA GLY A 86 -0.53 21.13 -21.40
C GLY A 86 -1.16 20.72 -20.08
N ILE A 87 -0.38 20.76 -19.02
CA ILE A 87 -0.81 20.52 -17.64
C ILE A 87 -0.35 21.66 -16.72
N ASP A 88 -1.16 21.98 -15.73
CA ASP A 88 -0.86 22.96 -14.69
C ASP A 88 -0.47 22.21 -13.40
N LEU A 89 0.77 22.38 -12.99
CA LEU A 89 1.33 21.92 -11.72
C LEU A 89 1.29 23.09 -10.73
N THR A 90 0.30 23.13 -9.85
CA THR A 90 0.19 24.19 -8.85
C THR A 90 0.89 23.81 -7.56
N PHE A 91 2.00 24.48 -7.26
CA PHE A 91 2.80 24.32 -6.04
C PHE A 91 2.36 25.35 -5.00
N SER A 92 1.73 24.91 -3.91
CA SER A 92 1.25 25.79 -2.84
C SER A 92 2.08 25.61 -1.57
N ALA A 93 2.63 26.69 -1.07
CA ALA A 93 3.40 26.76 0.16
C ALA A 93 2.52 26.49 1.40
N PRO A 94 3.10 25.98 2.51
CA PRO A 94 2.45 25.96 3.82
C PRO A 94 1.97 27.36 4.25
N LYS A 95 0.99 27.39 5.14
CA LYS A 95 0.38 28.67 5.54
C LYS A 95 1.34 29.58 6.29
N SER A 96 2.15 29.03 7.19
CA SER A 96 3.20 29.81 7.89
C SER A 96 4.22 30.42 6.93
N VAL A 97 4.59 29.69 5.87
CA VAL A 97 5.48 30.20 4.81
C VAL A 97 4.81 31.35 4.07
N SER A 98 3.52 31.21 3.72
CA SER A 98 2.77 32.29 3.07
C SER A 98 2.60 33.51 3.96
N ILE A 99 2.42 33.34 5.27
CA ILE A 99 2.37 34.48 6.21
C ILE A 99 3.72 35.21 6.26
N MET A 100 4.83 34.48 6.35
CA MET A 100 6.16 35.06 6.36
C MET A 100 6.48 35.82 5.04
N ALA A 101 6.18 35.21 3.90
CA ALA A 101 6.47 35.78 2.60
C ALA A 101 5.59 37.00 2.28
N GLU A 102 4.26 36.90 2.55
CA GLU A 102 3.32 37.90 2.03
C GLU A 102 2.90 38.96 3.07
N VAL A 103 2.79 38.60 4.36
CA VAL A 103 2.41 39.54 5.42
C VAL A 103 3.64 40.33 5.91
N PHE A 104 4.76 39.61 6.09
CA PHE A 104 6.04 40.23 6.55
C PHE A 104 7.00 40.55 5.41
N GLU A 105 6.60 40.30 4.17
CA GLU A 105 7.37 40.62 2.95
C GLU A 105 8.81 40.07 2.97
N ASN A 106 8.97 38.88 3.62
CA ASN A 106 10.27 38.23 3.73
C ASN A 106 10.68 37.60 2.38
N GLN A 107 11.61 38.29 1.69
CA GLN A 107 12.06 37.89 0.35
C GLN A 107 12.84 36.58 0.34
N ASP A 108 13.58 36.27 1.43
CA ASP A 108 14.35 35.03 1.51
C ASP A 108 13.40 33.81 1.59
N VAL A 109 12.25 33.94 2.29
CA VAL A 109 11.23 32.93 2.36
C VAL A 109 10.50 32.75 1.02
N LEU A 110 10.22 33.85 0.31
CA LEU A 110 9.64 33.78 -1.04
C LEU A 110 10.61 33.12 -2.01
N GLN A 111 11.89 33.50 -1.98
CA GLN A 111 12.92 32.89 -2.81
C GLN A 111 13.10 31.41 -2.54
N ALA A 112 13.04 30.97 -1.25
CA ALA A 112 13.09 29.58 -0.86
C ALA A 112 11.94 28.75 -1.49
N HIS A 113 10.74 29.36 -1.62
CA HIS A 113 9.62 28.74 -2.34
C HIS A 113 9.89 28.60 -3.83
N LEU A 114 10.34 29.68 -4.48
CA LEU A 114 10.60 29.70 -5.94
C LEU A 114 11.71 28.72 -6.31
N ASP A 115 12.78 28.67 -5.53
CA ASP A 115 13.87 27.70 -5.73
C ASP A 115 13.38 26.27 -5.57
N ALA A 116 12.54 25.99 -4.56
CA ALA A 116 11.95 24.66 -4.36
C ALA A 116 11.06 24.23 -5.55
N VAL A 117 10.34 25.15 -6.18
CA VAL A 117 9.57 24.90 -7.41
C VAL A 117 10.52 24.55 -8.56
N LYS A 118 11.55 25.36 -8.79
CA LYS A 118 12.53 25.15 -9.88
C LYS A 118 13.30 23.84 -9.71
N ASP A 119 13.76 23.51 -8.51
CA ASP A 119 14.43 22.26 -8.19
C ASP A 119 13.51 21.06 -8.43
N THR A 120 12.22 21.22 -8.09
CA THR A 120 11.23 20.17 -8.33
C THR A 120 10.97 19.95 -9.83
N ILE A 121 10.90 21.03 -10.62
CA ILE A 121 10.78 20.93 -12.09
C ILE A 121 12.02 20.23 -12.67
N SER A 122 13.23 20.58 -12.21
CA SER A 122 14.45 19.90 -12.63
C SER A 122 14.44 18.39 -12.31
N ALA A 123 13.91 18.01 -11.14
CA ALA A 123 13.73 16.61 -10.78
C ALA A 123 12.66 15.90 -11.67
N ILE A 124 11.61 16.63 -12.09
CA ILE A 124 10.63 16.11 -13.06
C ILE A 124 11.31 15.86 -14.40
N GLU A 125 12.10 16.80 -14.89
CA GLU A 125 12.88 16.64 -16.13
C GLU A 125 13.81 15.43 -16.07
N ASP A 126 14.49 15.22 -14.95
CA ASP A 126 15.43 14.12 -14.79
C ASP A 126 14.77 12.73 -14.70
N HIS A 127 13.50 12.64 -14.25
CA HIS A 127 12.96 11.34 -13.83
C HIS A 127 11.51 11.06 -14.24
N TYR A 128 10.74 12.07 -14.64
CA TYR A 128 9.29 11.92 -14.84
C TYR A 128 8.83 12.45 -16.22
N THR A 129 9.74 12.59 -17.19
CA THR A 129 9.43 13.04 -18.55
C THR A 129 9.53 11.88 -19.53
N GLN A 130 8.51 11.71 -20.34
CA GLN A 130 8.47 10.68 -21.40
C GLN A 130 7.81 11.23 -22.66
N THR A 131 8.19 10.68 -23.80
CA THR A 131 7.49 10.85 -25.07
C THR A 131 7.17 9.50 -25.70
N ARG A 132 6.39 9.52 -26.78
CA ARG A 132 6.05 8.33 -27.57
C ARG A 132 6.75 8.38 -28.90
N ILE A 133 7.53 7.37 -29.19
CA ILE A 133 8.24 7.21 -30.47
C ILE A 133 7.71 5.98 -31.20
N SER A 134 7.71 6.02 -32.53
CA SER A 134 7.38 4.85 -33.33
C SER A 134 8.67 4.14 -33.75
N VAL A 135 8.82 2.87 -33.35
CA VAL A 135 9.91 2.00 -33.72
C VAL A 135 9.31 0.80 -34.45
N ASP A 136 9.66 0.60 -35.71
CA ASP A 136 9.15 -0.49 -36.55
C ASP A 136 7.61 -0.63 -36.55
N GLY A 137 6.90 0.51 -36.58
CA GLY A 137 5.45 0.56 -36.58
C GLY A 137 4.81 0.33 -35.20
N THR A 138 5.59 0.09 -34.15
CA THR A 138 5.12 -0.07 -32.77
C THR A 138 5.40 1.19 -31.96
N ILE A 139 4.39 1.69 -31.23
CA ILE A 139 4.54 2.84 -30.35
C ILE A 139 5.21 2.41 -29.06
N GLN A 140 6.37 2.99 -28.77
CA GLN A 140 7.12 2.78 -27.52
C GLN A 140 7.24 4.10 -26.76
N LYS A 141 7.29 4.01 -25.41
CA LYS A 141 7.62 5.14 -24.56
C LYS A 141 9.14 5.29 -24.49
N SER A 142 9.64 6.51 -24.67
CA SER A 142 11.04 6.89 -24.51
C SER A 142 11.13 7.97 -23.44
N GLU A 143 12.14 7.91 -22.60
CA GLU A 143 12.44 8.98 -21.64
C GLU A 143 12.91 10.21 -22.42
N SER A 144 12.46 11.39 -21.99
CA SER A 144 13.01 12.68 -22.38
C SER A 144 13.59 13.33 -21.11
N ASP A 145 14.31 14.43 -21.24
CA ASP A 145 14.97 15.09 -20.10
C ASP A 145 14.76 16.60 -20.11
N ASN A 146 13.68 17.03 -20.72
CA ASN A 146 13.43 18.45 -20.91
C ASN A 146 11.95 18.79 -20.92
N LEU A 147 11.63 19.99 -20.38
CA LEU A 147 10.30 20.58 -20.35
C LEU A 147 10.37 22.05 -20.79
N VAL A 148 9.26 22.55 -21.30
CA VAL A 148 9.00 23.99 -21.48
C VAL A 148 7.92 24.36 -20.49
N VAL A 149 8.24 25.19 -19.50
CA VAL A 149 7.36 25.50 -18.37
C VAL A 149 7.19 27.01 -18.24
N ALA A 150 5.96 27.48 -18.15
CA ALA A 150 5.63 28.86 -17.85
C ALA A 150 5.26 28.97 -16.36
N LEU A 151 5.98 29.76 -15.58
CA LEU A 151 5.77 29.99 -14.15
C LEU A 151 4.98 31.26 -13.92
N PHE A 152 3.89 31.15 -13.14
CA PHE A 152 3.06 32.27 -12.70
C PHE A 152 2.99 32.26 -11.18
N ASN A 153 3.53 33.29 -10.54
CA ASN A 153 3.58 33.36 -9.08
C ASN A 153 2.41 34.18 -8.53
N HIS A 154 1.72 33.63 -7.54
CA HIS A 154 0.54 34.24 -6.93
C HIS A 154 0.69 34.29 -5.41
N ASN A 155 0.09 35.31 -4.77
CA ASN A 155 0.22 35.58 -3.35
C ASN A 155 -1.07 35.44 -2.53
N THR A 156 -2.22 35.22 -3.17
CA THR A 156 -3.52 35.21 -2.49
C THR A 156 -4.35 33.97 -2.79
N SER A 157 -5.12 33.53 -1.80
CA SER A 157 -6.20 32.57 -2.01
C SER A 157 -7.49 33.28 -2.49
N ARG A 158 -8.49 32.49 -2.96
CA ARG A 158 -9.79 33.06 -3.33
C ARG A 158 -10.60 33.66 -2.17
N ALA A 159 -10.26 33.30 -0.93
CA ALA A 159 -10.82 33.91 0.26
C ALA A 159 -10.01 35.10 0.76
N LEU A 160 -9.12 35.63 -0.10
CA LEU A 160 -8.22 36.76 0.18
C LEU A 160 -7.30 36.54 1.39
N ASP A 161 -6.99 35.28 1.72
CA ASP A 161 -5.92 34.94 2.67
C ASP A 161 -4.55 34.96 1.98
N PRO A 162 -3.44 35.26 2.68
CA PRO A 162 -2.10 35.14 2.14
C PRO A 162 -1.85 33.68 1.76
N GLN A 163 -1.49 33.42 0.50
CA GLN A 163 -1.26 32.09 -0.03
C GLN A 163 -0.24 32.15 -1.17
N THR A 164 1.01 31.99 -0.83
CA THR A 164 2.10 31.86 -1.83
C THR A 164 1.93 30.57 -2.61
N HIS A 165 1.75 30.68 -3.91
CA HIS A 165 1.68 29.52 -4.79
C HIS A 165 2.13 29.86 -6.21
N THR A 166 2.69 28.86 -6.91
CA THR A 166 3.16 28.99 -8.28
C THR A 166 2.41 28.01 -9.17
N HIS A 167 1.78 28.53 -10.23
CA HIS A 167 1.30 27.72 -11.33
C HIS A 167 2.46 27.47 -12.30
N ALA A 168 2.89 26.24 -12.44
CA ALA A 168 3.88 25.79 -13.41
C ALA A 168 3.15 25.12 -14.58
N VAL A 169 2.87 25.88 -15.63
CA VAL A 169 2.17 25.42 -16.81
C VAL A 169 3.16 24.72 -17.73
N VAL A 170 3.15 23.41 -17.72
CA VAL A 170 4.01 22.55 -18.54
C VAL A 170 3.37 22.40 -19.92
N MET A 171 4.07 22.88 -20.96
CA MET A 171 3.65 22.73 -22.35
C MET A 171 3.66 21.25 -22.76
N ASN A 172 2.69 20.84 -23.58
CA ASN A 172 2.63 19.46 -24.04
C ASN A 172 3.63 19.17 -25.15
N MET A 173 4.90 19.45 -24.86
CA MET A 173 6.00 19.22 -25.78
C MET A 173 7.30 18.87 -25.06
N THR A 174 8.14 18.12 -25.73
CA THR A 174 9.49 17.75 -25.28
C THR A 174 10.37 17.39 -26.47
N LEU A 175 11.67 17.58 -26.37
CA LEU A 175 12.63 17.12 -27.37
C LEU A 175 12.92 15.63 -27.15
N ASN A 176 12.85 14.86 -28.22
CA ASN A 176 13.28 13.46 -28.21
C ASN A 176 14.79 13.32 -28.47
N ASP A 177 15.27 12.06 -28.49
CA ASP A 177 16.70 11.73 -28.75
C ASP A 177 17.22 12.16 -30.13
N LYS A 178 16.32 12.50 -31.06
CA LYS A 178 16.65 12.92 -32.43
C LYS A 178 16.55 14.43 -32.60
N ASP A 179 16.52 15.21 -31.51
CA ASP A 179 16.36 16.66 -31.49
C ASP A 179 15.10 17.17 -32.22
N SER A 180 14.02 16.37 -32.20
CA SER A 180 12.73 16.75 -32.75
C SER A 180 11.72 16.98 -31.63
N TRP A 181 10.93 18.04 -31.73
CA TRP A 181 9.83 18.31 -30.82
C TRP A 181 8.72 17.26 -30.99
N THR A 182 8.25 16.72 -29.88
CA THR A 182 7.22 15.68 -29.83
C THR A 182 6.29 15.95 -28.65
N ALA A 183 5.10 15.39 -28.67
CA ALA A 183 4.16 15.53 -27.55
C ALA A 183 4.66 14.81 -26.30
N LEU A 184 4.54 15.48 -25.15
CA LEU A 184 4.86 14.93 -23.83
C LEU A 184 3.83 13.85 -23.43
N SER A 185 4.28 12.75 -22.85
CA SER A 185 3.43 11.75 -22.22
C SER A 185 3.18 12.12 -20.76
N ASN A 186 2.07 12.80 -20.49
CA ASN A 186 1.76 13.37 -19.17
C ASN A 186 1.40 12.32 -18.10
N GLU A 187 1.08 11.08 -18.50
CA GLU A 187 0.63 10.03 -17.57
C GLU A 187 1.62 9.81 -16.43
N VAL A 188 2.93 9.85 -16.72
CA VAL A 188 3.96 9.62 -15.69
C VAL A 188 3.93 10.71 -14.61
N ILE A 189 3.66 11.96 -14.98
CA ILE A 189 3.56 13.07 -14.03
C ILE A 189 2.33 12.90 -13.15
N TYR A 190 1.17 12.55 -13.73
CA TYR A 190 -0.05 12.27 -12.96
C TYR A 190 0.13 11.10 -11.99
N ASP A 191 0.68 9.99 -12.47
CA ASP A 191 0.89 8.78 -11.66
C ASP A 191 1.86 9.02 -10.49
N ASN A 192 2.73 10.04 -10.60
CA ASN A 192 3.73 10.37 -9.60
C ASN A 192 3.45 11.69 -8.84
N GLN A 193 2.26 12.27 -8.95
CA GLN A 193 1.89 13.53 -8.30
C GLN A 193 2.27 13.56 -6.80
N ALA A 194 1.98 12.50 -6.06
CA ALA A 194 2.29 12.43 -4.63
C ALA A 194 3.81 12.47 -4.36
N THR A 195 4.61 11.82 -5.20
CA THR A 195 6.08 11.82 -5.09
C THR A 195 6.65 13.19 -5.44
N ILE A 196 6.18 13.80 -6.53
CA ILE A 196 6.58 15.15 -6.96
C ILE A 196 6.23 16.19 -5.87
N GLY A 197 5.03 16.07 -5.26
CA GLY A 197 4.65 16.90 -4.12
C GLY A 197 5.57 16.72 -2.90
N SER A 198 6.05 15.50 -2.65
CA SER A 198 7.02 15.26 -1.58
C SER A 198 8.41 15.79 -1.89
N ILE A 199 8.84 15.80 -3.18
CA ILE A 199 10.08 16.46 -3.63
C ILE A 199 9.99 17.95 -3.33
N TYR A 200 8.89 18.60 -3.73
CA TYR A 200 8.68 20.02 -3.45
C TYR A 200 8.71 20.34 -1.96
N ASN A 201 7.99 19.57 -1.13
CA ASN A 201 7.97 19.78 0.32
C ASN A 201 9.37 19.61 0.94
N SER A 202 10.13 18.60 0.48
CA SER A 202 11.50 18.37 0.96
C SER A 202 12.44 19.53 0.56
N ASN A 203 12.40 19.96 -0.71
CA ASN A 203 13.21 21.08 -1.19
C ASN A 203 12.88 22.37 -0.43
N LEU A 204 11.59 22.69 -0.26
CA LEU A 204 11.17 23.87 0.48
C LEU A 204 11.61 23.82 1.96
N ALA A 205 11.45 22.66 2.62
CA ALA A 205 11.88 22.52 4.01
C ALA A 205 13.39 22.69 4.18
N GLN A 206 14.19 22.21 3.22
CA GLN A 206 15.65 22.39 3.22
C GLN A 206 16.04 23.84 2.94
N ASN A 207 15.40 24.50 1.97
CA ASN A 207 15.67 25.90 1.64
C ASN A 207 15.33 26.81 2.82
N LEU A 208 14.19 26.57 3.52
CA LEU A 208 13.83 27.29 4.74
C LEU A 208 14.87 27.08 5.84
N ARG A 209 15.33 25.84 6.03
CA ARG A 209 16.39 25.56 7.00
C ARG A 209 17.71 26.25 6.66
N ALA A 210 18.05 26.34 5.37
CA ALA A 210 19.28 27.01 4.92
C ALA A 210 19.27 28.51 5.25
N ILE A 211 18.10 29.16 5.22
CA ILE A 211 17.94 30.56 5.64
C ILE A 211 17.67 30.71 7.13
N GLY A 212 17.71 29.62 7.89
CA GLY A 212 17.62 29.64 9.33
C GLY A 212 16.25 29.37 9.93
N LEU A 213 15.26 28.87 9.19
CA LEU A 213 13.90 28.58 9.66
C LEU A 213 13.66 27.05 9.79
N ASP A 214 13.53 26.56 11.01
CA ASP A 214 13.13 25.16 11.25
C ASP A 214 11.66 24.92 10.93
N VAL A 215 11.33 23.71 10.52
CA VAL A 215 9.96 23.32 10.22
C VAL A 215 9.49 22.17 11.14
N GLU A 216 8.20 22.13 11.40
CA GLU A 216 7.53 21.11 12.19
C GLU A 216 6.54 20.33 11.32
N VAL A 217 6.78 19.03 11.16
CA VAL A 217 5.89 18.14 10.42
C VAL A 217 4.57 17.97 11.18
N LYS A 218 3.45 18.20 10.52
CA LYS A 218 2.12 18.19 11.13
C LYS A 218 1.40 16.84 10.96
N ASP A 219 1.71 16.11 9.90
CA ASP A 219 1.06 14.82 9.61
C ASP A 219 2.00 13.82 8.92
N ASN A 220 1.52 12.60 8.74
CA ASN A 220 2.25 11.54 8.05
C ASN A 220 2.28 11.69 6.52
N GLN A 221 1.65 12.73 5.98
CA GLN A 221 1.74 13.07 4.56
C GLN A 221 2.94 13.99 4.25
N GLY A 222 3.70 14.39 5.27
CA GLY A 222 4.83 15.30 5.14
C GLY A 222 4.41 16.78 4.99
N ASN A 223 3.18 17.11 5.38
CA ASN A 223 2.78 18.51 5.50
C ASN A 223 3.44 19.10 6.74
N PHE A 224 3.92 20.32 6.60
CA PHE A 224 4.66 20.99 7.66
C PHE A 224 4.28 22.47 7.76
N GLU A 225 4.66 23.10 8.87
CA GLU A 225 4.62 24.52 9.10
C GLU A 225 5.95 24.98 9.69
N ILE A 226 6.30 26.25 9.58
CA ILE A 226 7.46 26.82 10.25
C ILE A 226 7.29 26.64 11.76
N ALA A 227 8.33 26.17 12.45
CA ALA A 227 8.30 25.89 13.86
C ALA A 227 8.04 27.18 14.68
N GLY A 228 7.06 27.13 15.57
CA GLY A 228 6.64 28.28 16.37
C GLY A 228 5.26 28.84 16.01
N PHE A 229 4.73 28.52 14.84
CA PHE A 229 3.34 28.85 14.50
C PHE A 229 2.36 27.90 15.17
N THR A 230 1.37 28.44 15.88
CA THR A 230 0.33 27.63 16.55
C THR A 230 -0.79 27.25 15.58
N PRO A 231 -1.58 26.21 15.88
CA PRO A 231 -2.73 25.86 15.05
C PRO A 231 -3.73 27.00 14.87
N GLU A 232 -3.93 27.82 15.91
CA GLU A 232 -4.83 28.98 15.89
C GLU A 232 -4.34 30.05 14.91
N MET A 233 -3.03 30.35 14.91
CA MET A 233 -2.42 31.28 13.97
C MET A 233 -2.60 30.82 12.51
N ILE A 234 -2.44 29.52 12.25
CA ILE A 234 -2.62 28.93 10.92
C ILE A 234 -4.09 28.92 10.49
N GLN A 235 -5.00 28.61 11.42
CA GLN A 235 -6.44 28.52 11.14
C GLN A 235 -7.03 29.88 10.77
N GLU A 236 -6.63 30.95 11.44
CA GLU A 236 -7.12 32.30 11.17
C GLU A 236 -6.85 32.72 9.73
N PHE A 237 -5.69 32.38 9.19
CA PHE A 237 -5.32 32.65 7.79
C PHE A 237 -5.70 31.53 6.81
N SER A 238 -6.56 30.58 7.23
CA SER A 238 -7.01 29.43 6.43
C SER A 238 -8.52 29.41 6.22
N GLN A 239 -9.14 30.57 5.97
CA GLN A 239 -10.59 30.70 5.82
C GLN A 239 -11.16 29.77 4.75
N ARG A 240 -10.44 29.62 3.65
CA ARG A 240 -10.82 28.67 2.59
C ARG A 240 -10.92 27.22 3.07
N ARG A 241 -9.96 26.76 3.89
CA ARG A 241 -10.00 25.44 4.51
C ARG A 241 -11.15 25.31 5.51
N THR A 242 -11.40 26.36 6.28
CA THR A 242 -12.51 26.42 7.23
C THR A 242 -13.85 26.29 6.51
N GLN A 243 -14.09 27.01 5.42
CA GLN A 243 -15.28 26.88 4.57
C GLN A 243 -15.49 25.45 4.07
N ILE A 244 -14.42 24.77 3.63
CA ILE A 244 -14.48 23.37 3.18
C ILE A 244 -14.84 22.45 4.35
N ILE A 245 -14.19 22.60 5.52
CA ILE A 245 -14.45 21.82 6.72
C ILE A 245 -15.90 22.01 7.17
N GLU A 246 -16.38 23.23 7.21
CA GLU A 246 -17.76 23.54 7.60
C GLU A 246 -18.78 22.96 6.61
N SER A 247 -18.49 23.05 5.32
CA SER A 247 -19.29 22.41 4.28
C SER A 247 -19.38 20.90 4.43
N LEU A 248 -18.32 20.22 4.84
CA LEU A 248 -18.32 18.79 5.14
C LEU A 248 -18.99 18.48 6.48
N LYS A 249 -18.69 19.26 7.54
CA LYS A 249 -19.30 19.10 8.87
C LYS A 249 -20.80 19.33 8.88
N SER A 250 -21.31 20.31 8.12
CA SER A 250 -22.75 20.53 7.97
C SER A 250 -23.49 19.31 7.40
N ARG A 251 -22.76 18.40 6.80
CA ARG A 251 -23.22 17.15 6.20
C ARG A 251 -22.89 15.93 7.07
N GLY A 252 -22.33 16.13 8.28
CA GLY A 252 -21.98 15.08 9.22
C GLY A 252 -20.70 14.30 8.88
N ILE A 253 -19.84 14.86 8.04
CA ILE A 253 -18.57 14.22 7.61
C ILE A 253 -17.40 14.98 8.19
N ASP A 254 -16.49 14.25 8.85
CA ASP A 254 -15.20 14.82 9.23
C ASP A 254 -14.28 14.90 8.02
N ILE A 255 -13.49 15.97 7.91
CA ILE A 255 -12.57 16.16 6.79
C ILE A 255 -11.52 15.03 6.70
N GLU A 256 -11.14 14.43 7.83
CA GLU A 256 -10.19 13.32 7.87
C GLU A 256 -10.78 12.04 7.27
N ASP A 257 -12.09 11.84 7.42
CA ASP A 257 -12.82 10.69 6.88
C ASP A 257 -13.33 10.93 5.46
N ALA A 258 -13.30 12.17 4.97
CA ALA A 258 -13.81 12.52 3.64
C ALA A 258 -12.87 11.99 2.54
N PRO A 259 -13.37 11.24 1.52
CA PRO A 259 -12.62 10.91 0.33
C PRO A 259 -12.07 12.15 -0.40
N ALA A 260 -10.97 11.99 -1.15
CA ALA A 260 -10.35 13.09 -1.89
C ALA A 260 -11.35 13.79 -2.83
N SER A 261 -12.19 13.02 -3.52
CA SER A 261 -13.24 13.52 -4.41
C SER A 261 -14.30 14.39 -3.70
N LEU A 262 -14.69 14.01 -2.47
CA LEU A 262 -15.63 14.82 -1.67
C LEU A 262 -14.99 16.11 -1.15
N ARG A 263 -13.71 16.07 -0.78
CA ARG A 263 -12.95 17.26 -0.38
C ARG A 263 -12.80 18.24 -1.54
N GLU A 264 -12.49 17.73 -2.73
CA GLU A 264 -12.41 18.51 -3.97
C GLU A 264 -13.76 19.14 -4.33
N GLN A 265 -14.83 18.38 -4.24
CA GLN A 265 -16.18 18.87 -4.49
C GLN A 265 -16.61 19.94 -3.47
N ALA A 266 -16.33 19.75 -2.18
CA ALA A 266 -16.57 20.77 -1.17
C ALA A 266 -15.76 22.05 -1.47
N ALA A 267 -14.52 21.88 -1.95
CA ALA A 267 -13.70 22.98 -2.40
C ALA A 267 -14.28 23.71 -3.63
N LEU A 268 -14.85 23.02 -4.58
CA LEU A 268 -15.52 23.63 -5.74
C LEU A 268 -16.81 24.34 -5.35
N LYS A 269 -17.66 23.72 -4.53
CA LYS A 269 -18.98 24.27 -4.12
C LYS A 269 -18.87 25.51 -3.24
N THR A 270 -17.85 25.59 -2.40
CA THR A 270 -17.58 26.77 -1.56
C THR A 270 -16.73 27.83 -2.27
N ARG A 271 -16.49 27.68 -3.59
CA ARG A 271 -15.64 28.55 -4.38
C ARG A 271 -16.34 29.89 -4.65
N GLU A 272 -15.87 30.94 -4.01
CA GLU A 272 -16.34 32.30 -4.26
C GLU A 272 -15.92 32.86 -5.62
N ARG A 273 -16.64 33.83 -6.14
CA ARG A 273 -16.23 34.55 -7.36
C ARG A 273 -15.00 35.41 -7.04
N LYS A 274 -14.15 35.59 -8.04
CA LYS A 274 -12.99 36.49 -7.94
C LYS A 274 -13.46 37.91 -7.60
N GLN A 275 -12.80 38.54 -6.63
CA GLN A 275 -13.04 39.93 -6.22
C GLN A 275 -11.77 40.74 -6.55
N ALA A 276 -11.93 41.92 -7.12
CA ALA A 276 -10.83 42.82 -7.29
C ALA A 276 -10.55 43.57 -5.96
N PHE A 277 -9.30 43.72 -5.59
CA PHE A 277 -8.88 44.38 -4.37
C PHE A 277 -7.59 45.20 -4.61
N ASN A 278 -7.32 46.13 -3.69
CA ASN A 278 -6.06 46.82 -3.63
C ASN A 278 -5.08 46.00 -2.77
N GLU A 279 -3.93 45.67 -3.32
CA GLU A 279 -2.92 44.86 -2.65
C GLU A 279 -2.41 45.49 -1.36
N ALA A 280 -2.12 46.80 -1.39
CA ALA A 280 -1.62 47.51 -0.23
C ALA A 280 -2.64 47.52 0.91
N GLU A 281 -3.93 47.69 0.62
CA GLU A 281 -5.01 47.63 1.61
C GLU A 281 -5.16 46.22 2.18
N LEU A 282 -5.07 45.21 1.33
CA LEU A 282 -5.17 43.80 1.74
C LEU A 282 -4.00 43.38 2.66
N ARG A 283 -2.77 43.82 2.32
CA ARG A 283 -1.59 43.59 3.18
C ARG A 283 -1.72 44.29 4.54
N GLN A 284 -2.31 45.46 4.58
CA GLN A 284 -2.57 46.16 5.85
C GLN A 284 -3.55 45.33 6.72
N VAL A 285 -4.63 44.81 6.14
CA VAL A 285 -5.60 43.97 6.84
C VAL A 285 -4.90 42.70 7.37
N TRP A 286 -4.03 42.07 6.59
CA TRP A 286 -3.27 40.94 7.04
C TRP A 286 -2.33 41.24 8.20
N LYS A 287 -1.64 42.39 8.16
CA LYS A 287 -0.77 42.84 9.26
C LYS A 287 -1.55 43.10 10.56
N GLU A 288 -2.73 43.68 10.47
CA GLU A 288 -3.61 43.90 11.62
C GLU A 288 -4.06 42.56 12.24
N ARG A 289 -4.57 41.65 11.44
CA ARG A 289 -4.95 40.27 11.89
C ARG A 289 -3.77 39.52 12.50
N ALA A 290 -2.59 39.61 11.91
CA ALA A 290 -1.38 38.97 12.42
C ALA A 290 -1.00 39.53 13.80
N SER A 291 -1.09 40.85 13.97
CA SER A 291 -0.77 41.56 15.22
C SER A 291 -1.73 41.13 16.36
N GLU A 292 -3.04 40.99 16.07
CA GLU A 292 -4.05 40.50 17.04
C GLU A 292 -3.72 39.11 17.56
N LEU A 293 -3.09 38.25 16.76
CA LEU A 293 -2.66 36.89 17.12
C LEU A 293 -1.25 36.86 17.73
N GLY A 294 -0.60 37.99 17.92
CA GLY A 294 0.75 38.08 18.43
C GLY A 294 1.84 37.75 17.41
N ILE A 295 1.50 37.62 16.12
CA ILE A 295 2.46 37.46 15.04
C ILE A 295 2.95 38.88 14.65
N THR A 296 4.00 39.32 15.30
CA THR A 296 4.60 40.64 15.11
C THR A 296 6.00 40.50 14.50
N GLN A 297 6.64 41.62 14.06
CA GLN A 297 8.03 41.58 13.62
C GLN A 297 8.95 40.99 14.68
N SER A 298 8.75 41.34 15.98
CA SER A 298 9.51 40.73 17.08
C SER A 298 9.30 39.22 17.24
N PHE A 299 8.15 38.67 16.82
CA PHE A 299 7.94 37.23 16.76
C PHE A 299 8.77 36.61 15.63
N VAL A 300 8.78 37.23 14.46
CA VAL A 300 9.58 36.81 13.29
C VAL A 300 11.07 36.84 13.65
N ASP A 301 11.56 37.98 14.17
CA ASP A 301 12.97 38.14 14.55
C ASP A 301 13.42 37.05 15.55
N LYS A 302 12.57 36.66 16.50
CA LYS A 302 12.85 35.59 17.46
C LYS A 302 12.90 34.19 16.84
N LEU A 303 12.17 33.95 15.77
CA LEU A 303 12.28 32.68 15.03
C LEU A 303 13.65 32.59 14.35
N GLU A 304 14.11 33.66 13.75
CA GLU A 304 15.40 33.74 13.08
C GLU A 304 16.58 33.65 14.08
N ASP A 305 16.50 34.35 15.22
CA ASP A 305 17.56 34.38 16.25
C ASP A 305 17.73 33.05 17.00
N LYS A 306 16.67 32.30 17.23
CA LYS A 306 16.74 30.95 17.86
C LYS A 306 17.66 30.01 17.10
N ILE A 307 17.75 30.15 15.81
CA ILE A 307 18.48 29.23 14.94
C ILE A 307 19.94 29.62 14.86
N LYS A 308 20.26 30.89 14.81
CA LYS A 308 21.65 31.38 14.90
C LYS A 308 22.31 30.88 16.20
N THR A 309 21.53 30.84 17.28
CA THR A 309 21.99 30.37 18.60
C THR A 309 22.15 28.82 18.64
N ASN A 310 21.25 28.07 17.99
CA ASN A 310 21.34 26.62 17.92
C ASN A 310 22.44 26.12 16.96
N GLN A 311 22.72 26.84 15.89
CA GLN A 311 23.83 26.55 14.97
C GLN A 311 25.21 26.82 15.63
N MET A 312 25.31 27.81 16.51
CA MET A 312 26.53 28.08 17.29
C MET A 312 26.79 27.05 18.41
N ASN A 313 25.74 26.35 18.86
CA ASN A 313 25.81 25.34 19.93
C ASN A 313 25.81 23.89 19.44
N ALA A 314 25.78 23.66 18.12
CA ALA A 314 25.95 22.34 17.55
C ALA A 314 27.42 21.94 17.57
N ASP A 315 27.78 21.03 18.46
CA ASP A 315 29.10 20.42 18.53
C ASP A 315 29.55 19.83 17.19
N PRO A 316 30.85 19.95 16.82
CA PRO A 316 31.34 19.37 15.58
C PRO A 316 31.16 17.86 15.59
N GLN A 317 30.72 17.32 14.46
CA GLN A 317 30.49 15.89 14.15
C GLN A 317 31.45 14.95 14.84
N PRO A 318 30.99 13.84 15.42
CA PRO A 318 31.87 12.84 16.07
C PRO A 318 32.81 12.23 15.01
N SER A 319 34.10 12.24 15.33
CA SER A 319 35.14 11.67 14.50
C SER A 319 34.89 10.17 14.20
N GLU A 320 35.33 9.70 13.05
CA GLU A 320 35.16 8.32 12.49
C GLU A 320 35.53 7.14 13.42
N LYS A 321 36.10 7.40 14.59
CA LYS A 321 36.52 6.35 15.54
C LYS A 321 35.35 5.70 16.31
N ASN A 322 34.21 6.31 16.42
CA ASN A 322 33.06 5.77 17.18
C ASN A 322 32.04 4.97 16.35
N GLN A 323 32.25 4.83 15.04
CA GLN A 323 31.31 4.12 14.17
C GLN A 323 31.34 2.58 14.28
N LYS A 324 32.37 2.00 14.86
CA LYS A 324 32.51 0.53 14.98
C LYS A 324 31.80 -0.11 16.18
N ASP A 325 31.46 0.66 17.22
CA ASP A 325 30.92 0.10 18.46
C ASP A 325 29.38 0.13 18.58
N ILE A 326 28.68 0.88 17.71
CA ILE A 326 27.21 0.96 17.74
C ILE A 326 26.55 -0.33 17.24
N TRP A 327 27.26 -1.16 16.49
CA TRP A 327 26.72 -2.40 15.88
C TRP A 327 26.85 -3.65 16.79
N LYS A 328 27.55 -3.56 17.94
CA LYS A 328 27.80 -4.71 18.83
C LYS A 328 26.73 -4.95 19.89
N THR A 329 25.78 -4.06 20.10
CA THR A 329 24.82 -4.16 21.21
C THR A 329 23.38 -4.49 20.83
N GLY A 330 23.12 -5.00 19.62
CA GLY A 330 21.79 -5.25 19.10
C GLY A 330 21.45 -6.69 18.67
N SER A 331 22.28 -7.69 18.95
CA SER A 331 21.91 -9.06 18.58
C SER A 331 21.14 -9.77 19.69
N SER A 332 19.84 -9.63 19.73
CA SER A 332 18.98 -10.59 20.40
C SER A 332 18.84 -11.80 19.48
N LYS A 333 19.05 -12.99 20.00
CA LYS A 333 19.11 -14.29 19.29
C LYS A 333 17.82 -14.72 18.59
N ASN A 334 16.84 -13.85 18.39
CA ASN A 334 15.53 -14.16 17.79
C ASN A 334 15.03 -13.11 16.81
N ASP A 335 15.93 -12.39 16.10
CA ASP A 335 15.51 -11.51 15.03
C ASP A 335 15.95 -12.09 13.68
N PRO A 336 15.04 -12.69 12.87
CA PRO A 336 15.40 -13.30 11.58
C PRO A 336 15.68 -12.29 10.48
N ASN A 337 15.73 -10.99 10.77
CA ASN A 337 15.73 -9.97 9.76
C ASN A 337 17.03 -9.21 9.51
N ILE A 338 18.08 -9.40 10.34
CA ILE A 338 19.35 -8.67 10.12
C ILE A 338 20.52 -9.55 10.56
N SER A 339 21.10 -10.32 9.67
CA SER A 339 22.53 -10.64 9.66
C SER A 339 22.94 -11.21 8.31
N PHE A 340 23.72 -10.46 7.56
CA PHE A 340 24.53 -10.95 6.46
C PHE A 340 25.99 -10.65 6.81
N GLU A 341 26.70 -11.67 7.25
CA GLU A 341 28.15 -11.78 7.03
C GLU A 341 28.44 -13.20 6.56
N GLY A 342 28.74 -13.31 5.26
CA GLY A 342 29.40 -14.48 4.71
C GLY A 342 30.88 -14.37 4.96
N LYS A 343 31.43 -15.22 5.79
CA LYS A 343 32.85 -15.63 5.75
C LYS A 343 32.94 -17.13 5.83
N THR A 344 33.34 -17.70 4.72
CA THR A 344 33.97 -19.03 4.60
C THR A 344 35.37 -18.94 5.24
N GLU A 345 35.60 -19.67 6.30
CA GLU A 345 36.94 -20.20 6.61
C GLU A 345 36.84 -21.52 7.37
N VAL A 346 37.74 -22.40 6.97
CA VAL A 346 37.87 -23.82 7.31
C VAL A 346 38.74 -24.01 8.53
N SER A 347 38.31 -24.94 9.41
CA SER A 347 39.07 -25.80 10.31
C SER A 347 40.02 -25.23 11.37
N SER A 348 39.88 -25.63 12.57
CA SER A 348 40.64 -26.73 13.18
C SER A 348 40.52 -26.74 14.73
N ASP A 349 40.33 -27.96 15.19
CA ASP A 349 40.44 -28.47 16.56
C ASP A 349 41.26 -27.67 17.63
N LYS A 350 40.70 -27.58 18.82
CA LYS A 350 41.25 -28.27 20.01
C LYS A 350 40.46 -28.03 21.31
N SER A 351 40.22 -29.15 21.95
CA SER A 351 39.86 -29.45 23.33
C SER A 351 40.34 -28.52 24.45
N ASN A 352 39.54 -28.30 25.50
CA ASN A 352 39.81 -28.83 26.86
C ASN A 352 38.77 -28.34 27.90
N ASN A 353 38.27 -29.31 28.61
CA ASN A 353 37.82 -29.47 30.01
C ASN A 353 37.88 -28.27 30.98
N ALA A 354 36.79 -28.09 31.75
CA ALA A 354 36.75 -28.47 33.16
C ALA A 354 35.54 -27.92 33.93
N ASP A 355 34.78 -28.82 34.47
CA ASP A 355 34.21 -28.93 35.84
C ASP A 355 33.76 -27.66 36.60
N LYS A 356 32.48 -27.65 37.06
CA LYS A 356 32.06 -27.95 38.42
C LYS A 356 30.62 -27.52 38.75
N GLU A 357 29.90 -28.49 39.27
CA GLU A 357 29.09 -28.60 40.49
C GLU A 357 27.70 -27.93 40.55
N ALA A 358 26.74 -28.82 40.73
CA ALA A 358 25.38 -28.62 41.28
C ALA A 358 25.43 -28.51 42.82
N PRO A 359 24.36 -28.11 43.53
CA PRO A 359 23.43 -29.12 44.05
C PRO A 359 21.94 -28.67 44.13
N ASP A 360 21.05 -29.57 43.82
CA ASP A 360 20.11 -30.38 44.61
C ASP A 360 19.14 -29.71 45.61
N LYS A 361 17.83 -30.01 45.43
CA LYS A 361 16.83 -30.40 46.44
C LYS A 361 15.45 -30.53 45.77
N ARG A 362 15.00 -31.68 45.51
CA ARG A 362 14.00 -32.62 46.09
C ARG A 362 12.82 -31.96 46.79
N ILE A 363 11.60 -32.46 46.44
CA ILE A 363 10.61 -33.26 47.24
C ILE A 363 9.30 -33.12 46.47
N ASP A 364 8.49 -34.06 46.15
CA ASP A 364 8.13 -35.47 46.31
C ASP A 364 6.62 -35.64 46.13
N ASN A 365 6.24 -36.75 45.52
CA ASN A 365 5.02 -37.60 45.66
C ASN A 365 3.66 -37.06 45.24
N SER A 366 2.74 -37.88 44.68
CA SER A 366 2.55 -39.32 44.62
C SER A 366 1.39 -39.67 43.69
N GLU A 367 1.49 -40.77 42.93
CA GLU A 367 0.64 -41.95 42.89
C GLU A 367 -0.76 -41.74 42.27
N THR A 368 -1.31 -42.58 41.43
CA THR A 368 -1.37 -44.05 41.21
C THR A 368 -2.19 -44.26 39.91
N GLN A 369 -2.09 -45.16 39.12
CA GLN A 369 -2.03 -46.59 38.93
C GLN A 369 -2.61 -46.97 37.52
N ASN A 370 -1.86 -47.83 36.89
CA ASN A 370 -2.29 -48.72 35.80
C ASN A 370 -3.19 -49.87 36.36
N PRO A 371 -3.83 -50.76 35.61
CA PRO A 371 -3.11 -51.66 34.69
C PRO A 371 -3.84 -52.20 33.44
N SER A 372 -3.04 -52.83 32.62
CA SER A 372 -2.97 -54.19 32.02
C SER A 372 -3.81 -54.45 30.74
N ASP A 373 -3.07 -54.89 29.77
CA ASP A 373 -2.74 -56.20 29.19
C ASP A 373 -3.69 -56.68 28.09
N SER A 374 -3.23 -57.09 26.99
CA SER A 374 -2.59 -58.29 26.48
C SER A 374 -2.58 -58.23 24.94
N ALA A 375 -1.53 -58.38 24.26
CA ALA A 375 -0.74 -59.54 23.86
C ALA A 375 -1.29 -60.35 22.64
N ILE A 376 -0.35 -60.73 21.78
CA ILE A 376 -0.30 -61.87 20.86
C ILE A 376 -0.77 -61.57 19.41
N SER A 377 -0.08 -61.86 18.34
CA SER A 377 1.20 -62.45 17.93
C SER A 377 1.18 -62.66 16.41
N ASN A 378 2.32 -62.44 15.79
CA ASN A 378 2.92 -63.19 14.67
C ASN A 378 2.04 -63.87 13.59
N GLU A 379 2.34 -63.70 12.33
CA GLU A 379 3.31 -64.48 11.55
C GLU A 379 3.34 -64.15 10.02
N LYS A 380 4.56 -64.02 9.57
CA LYS A 380 5.22 -64.51 8.34
C LYS A 380 4.54 -64.48 6.98
N ALA A 381 5.22 -63.82 6.13
CA ALA A 381 6.09 -64.25 5.00
C ALA A 381 5.43 -65.03 3.86
N SER A 382 5.60 -64.51 2.67
CA SER A 382 6.47 -65.15 1.67
C SER A 382 6.45 -64.40 0.31
N GLN A 383 7.60 -64.47 -0.29
CA GLN A 383 7.97 -64.08 -1.65
C GLN A 383 7.11 -64.76 -2.71
N VAL A 384 7.01 -64.18 -3.90
CA VAL A 384 7.48 -64.80 -5.16
C VAL A 384 7.46 -63.75 -6.31
N SER A 385 8.57 -63.74 -6.95
CA SER A 385 9.03 -63.19 -8.22
C SER A 385 8.16 -63.36 -9.46
N GLY A 386 8.38 -62.49 -10.45
CA GLY A 386 8.24 -62.92 -11.84
C GLY A 386 7.99 -61.83 -12.88
N LYS A 387 9.07 -61.32 -13.50
CA LYS A 387 9.31 -61.07 -14.92
C LYS A 387 8.21 -60.53 -15.85
N SER A 388 8.40 -59.35 -16.40
CA SER A 388 9.00 -59.01 -17.73
C SER A 388 8.05 -58.92 -18.93
N GLN A 389 8.24 -57.89 -19.64
CA GLN A 389 8.24 -57.67 -21.11
C GLN A 389 7.10 -56.86 -21.74
N LYS A 390 7.57 -55.79 -22.32
CA LYS A 390 7.55 -55.29 -23.70
C LYS A 390 6.62 -54.13 -24.03
N GLU A 391 7.28 -53.09 -24.45
CA GLU A 391 6.80 -52.02 -25.35
C GLU A 391 6.23 -52.52 -26.68
N PRO A 392 5.43 -51.72 -27.39
CA PRO A 392 6.08 -50.97 -28.48
C PRO A 392 5.59 -49.54 -28.70
N GLU A 393 6.48 -48.85 -29.33
CA GLU A 393 6.51 -47.51 -29.92
C GLU A 393 5.30 -47.09 -30.77
N THR A 394 5.00 -45.80 -30.79
CA THR A 394 4.99 -44.93 -32.00
C THR A 394 4.85 -43.46 -31.62
N GLN A 395 5.85 -42.62 -31.95
CA GLN A 395 5.93 -41.54 -32.91
C GLN A 395 4.75 -40.51 -32.84
N ASN A 396 4.88 -39.19 -32.69
CA ASN A 396 5.85 -38.23 -33.22
C ASN A 396 5.48 -36.81 -32.87
N MET A 397 6.45 -35.94 -32.83
CA MET A 397 6.51 -34.49 -33.08
C MET A 397 5.93 -33.57 -31.99
N GLY A 398 6.58 -32.58 -31.48
CA GLY A 398 7.84 -31.95 -31.82
C GLY A 398 7.99 -30.62 -31.08
N GLN A 399 9.18 -30.30 -30.85
CA GLN A 399 9.76 -29.00 -30.53
C GLN A 399 9.67 -28.49 -29.09
N GLU A 400 10.67 -28.94 -28.35
CA GLU A 400 11.26 -28.23 -27.21
C GLU A 400 12.10 -27.04 -27.72
N ALA A 401 11.89 -25.87 -27.13
CA ALA A 401 12.85 -24.77 -27.24
C ALA A 401 13.57 -24.64 -25.91
N HIS A 402 14.79 -25.10 -25.87
CA HIS A 402 15.77 -24.80 -24.84
C HIS A 402 16.19 -23.33 -24.96
N ILE A 403 16.07 -22.58 -23.85
CA ILE A 403 16.81 -21.34 -23.65
C ILE A 403 17.84 -21.61 -22.56
N GLN A 404 19.09 -21.80 -22.98
CA GLN A 404 20.25 -21.61 -22.11
C GLN A 404 20.85 -20.27 -22.45
N ASP A 405 20.87 -19.36 -21.46
CA ASP A 405 21.60 -18.10 -21.53
C ASP A 405 23.02 -18.29 -21.01
N GLU A 406 23.96 -18.21 -21.91
CA GLU A 406 25.35 -17.87 -21.59
C GLU A 406 25.66 -16.45 -22.06
N VAL A 407 25.95 -15.59 -21.11
CA VAL A 407 26.48 -14.23 -21.34
C VAL A 407 27.97 -14.34 -21.59
N ARG A 408 28.43 -14.02 -22.80
CA ARG A 408 29.84 -13.70 -23.07
C ARG A 408 29.98 -12.41 -23.86
N LEU A 409 30.65 -11.46 -23.23
CA LEU A 409 31.19 -10.25 -23.84
C LEU A 409 32.17 -10.61 -24.96
N GLY A 410 32.03 -9.95 -26.10
CA GLY A 410 33.04 -10.01 -27.16
C GLY A 410 32.88 -8.87 -28.17
N LYS A 411 33.72 -7.85 -28.00
CA LYS A 411 33.92 -6.79 -29.00
C LYS A 411 34.34 -7.35 -30.38
N LYS A 412 33.72 -6.88 -31.46
CA LYS A 412 34.40 -6.62 -32.73
C LYS A 412 33.65 -5.59 -33.56
N GLN A 413 34.37 -4.55 -33.88
CA GLN A 413 34.08 -3.56 -34.90
C GLN A 413 34.04 -4.20 -36.27
N THR A 414 33.08 -3.83 -37.11
CA THR A 414 33.24 -3.84 -38.57
C THR A 414 32.44 -2.66 -39.13
N GLU A 415 33.18 -1.78 -39.78
CA GLU A 415 32.69 -0.65 -40.60
C GLU A 415 31.93 -1.17 -41.83
N PRO A 416 30.90 -0.50 -42.30
CA PRO A 416 30.50 -0.59 -43.71
C PRO A 416 30.84 0.69 -44.46
N LYS A 417 31.30 0.45 -45.65
CA LYS A 417 31.79 1.40 -46.67
C LYS A 417 30.70 2.41 -47.09
N ALA A 418 31.17 3.62 -47.31
CA ALA A 418 30.45 4.74 -47.86
C ALA A 418 29.87 4.45 -49.28
N SER A 419 28.61 4.88 -49.48
CA SER A 419 28.11 5.27 -50.79
C SER A 419 27.58 6.70 -50.69
N ASN A 420 28.22 7.58 -51.48
CA ASN A 420 27.85 8.97 -51.66
C ASN A 420 26.44 9.12 -52.23
N ASN A 421 25.59 9.91 -51.56
CA ASN A 421 24.66 10.79 -52.26
C ASN A 421 24.41 12.04 -51.41
N SER A 422 24.80 13.13 -52.01
CA SER A 422 24.68 14.52 -51.54
C SER A 422 23.23 14.96 -51.45
N LYS A 423 22.82 15.49 -50.30
CA LYS A 423 22.15 16.82 -50.12
C LYS A 423 21.63 16.95 -48.72
N ASP A 424 21.84 18.14 -48.20
CA ASP A 424 21.44 18.68 -46.88
C ASP A 424 22.37 18.30 -45.71
N GLN A 425 23.43 19.10 -45.60
CA GLN A 425 24.14 19.33 -44.35
C GLN A 425 23.32 20.32 -43.52
N THR A 426 22.43 19.81 -42.68
CA THR A 426 22.03 20.54 -41.47
C THR A 426 23.18 20.36 -40.47
N VAL A 427 23.85 21.43 -40.18
CA VAL A 427 24.85 21.55 -39.11
C VAL A 427 24.13 21.10 -37.81
N PRO A 428 24.63 20.13 -37.02
CA PRO A 428 24.01 19.79 -35.72
C PRO A 428 24.05 21.04 -34.85
N ARG A 429 22.88 21.55 -34.43
CA ARG A 429 22.80 22.58 -33.39
C ARG A 429 23.46 22.05 -32.13
N GLU A 430 24.53 22.68 -31.65
CA GLU A 430 25.05 22.40 -30.32
C GLU A 430 23.93 22.71 -29.32
N ARG A 431 23.55 21.70 -28.52
CA ARG A 431 22.56 21.89 -27.45
C ARG A 431 23.08 22.89 -26.44
N PRO A 432 22.26 23.86 -25.98
CA PRO A 432 22.67 24.82 -24.96
C PRO A 432 22.97 24.17 -23.61
N TYR A 433 22.52 22.90 -23.41
CA TYR A 433 22.91 22.09 -22.28
C TYR A 433 23.39 20.71 -22.76
N GLN A 434 24.46 20.20 -22.15
CA GLN A 434 24.87 18.81 -22.36
C GLN A 434 23.98 17.91 -21.56
N ARG A 435 23.39 16.88 -22.20
CA ARG A 435 22.74 15.78 -21.46
C ARG A 435 23.71 15.34 -20.36
N LYS A 436 23.38 15.60 -19.10
CA LYS A 436 24.22 15.15 -17.98
C LYS A 436 24.42 13.65 -18.16
N ASN A 437 25.64 13.24 -18.47
CA ASN A 437 26.02 11.84 -18.31
C ASN A 437 25.61 11.48 -16.89
N ARG A 438 24.65 10.56 -16.72
CA ARG A 438 24.16 10.09 -15.40
C ARG A 438 25.27 9.39 -14.58
N GLU A 439 26.54 9.52 -14.98
CA GLU A 439 27.69 9.09 -14.22
C GLU A 439 27.95 10.09 -13.06
N SER A 440 27.19 9.81 -11.96
CA SER A 440 27.63 9.94 -10.60
C SER A 440 28.50 11.15 -10.23
N GLN A 441 27.89 12.30 -9.99
CA GLN A 441 28.34 13.05 -8.81
C GLN A 441 28.10 12.13 -7.61
N GLN A 442 29.14 11.89 -6.81
CA GLN A 442 29.06 11.02 -5.63
C GLN A 442 28.19 11.72 -4.59
N VAL A 443 26.88 11.43 -4.63
CA VAL A 443 25.91 11.99 -3.66
C VAL A 443 26.27 11.43 -2.29
N LEU A 444 26.59 12.32 -1.36
CA LEU A 444 26.86 11.92 0.02
C LEU A 444 25.58 11.44 0.69
N ILE A 445 25.48 10.15 0.96
CA ILE A 445 24.29 9.53 1.55
C ILE A 445 24.40 9.65 3.08
N SER A 446 23.51 10.44 3.67
CA SER A 446 23.47 10.61 5.14
C SER A 446 23.03 9.33 5.86
N GLN A 447 23.37 9.19 7.13
CA GLN A 447 22.87 8.09 7.96
C GLN A 447 21.33 8.12 8.07
N LYS A 448 20.75 9.31 8.10
CA LYS A 448 19.31 9.56 8.14
C LYS A 448 18.61 9.03 6.87
N THR A 449 19.22 9.27 5.70
CA THR A 449 18.73 8.75 4.43
C THR A 449 18.72 7.22 4.41
N LYS A 450 19.77 6.58 4.92
CA LYS A 450 19.79 5.11 5.05
C LYS A 450 18.65 4.61 5.92
N GLU A 451 18.44 5.21 7.10
CA GLU A 451 17.33 4.87 7.99
C GLU A 451 15.97 5.07 7.31
N ALA A 452 15.80 6.15 6.59
CA ALA A 452 14.58 6.46 5.84
C ALA A 452 14.28 5.43 4.75
N VAL A 453 15.29 5.02 3.98
CA VAL A 453 15.15 4.01 2.92
C VAL A 453 14.82 2.65 3.52
N TYR A 454 15.51 2.22 4.58
CA TYR A 454 15.19 0.97 5.26
C TYR A 454 13.79 0.98 5.89
N TYR A 455 13.38 2.12 6.47
CA TYR A 455 12.01 2.30 6.95
C TYR A 455 10.99 2.12 5.82
N ALA A 456 11.18 2.80 4.69
CA ALA A 456 10.28 2.74 3.54
C ALA A 456 10.19 1.31 2.95
N ILE A 457 11.34 0.64 2.77
CA ILE A 457 11.38 -0.75 2.31
C ILE A 457 10.65 -1.65 3.30
N GLY A 458 10.93 -1.55 4.60
CA GLY A 458 10.29 -2.35 5.64
C GLY A 458 8.78 -2.15 5.69
N HIS A 459 8.33 -0.90 5.62
CA HIS A 459 6.91 -0.54 5.61
C HIS A 459 6.14 -1.19 4.44
N HIS A 460 6.67 -1.07 3.22
CA HIS A 460 5.96 -1.56 2.03
C HIS A 460 6.10 -3.07 1.84
N THR A 461 7.27 -3.67 2.15
CA THR A 461 7.49 -5.12 1.98
C THR A 461 6.68 -5.98 2.94
N GLU A 462 6.10 -5.42 3.99
CA GLU A 462 5.16 -6.14 4.85
C GLU A 462 3.86 -6.48 4.12
N ARG A 463 3.48 -5.67 3.10
CA ARG A 463 2.20 -5.79 2.39
C ARG A 463 2.34 -6.09 0.89
N GLU A 464 3.44 -5.74 0.27
CA GLU A 464 3.65 -5.86 -1.17
C GLU A 464 4.95 -6.62 -1.49
N MET A 465 4.90 -7.57 -2.43
CA MET A 465 6.09 -8.28 -2.90
C MET A 465 6.89 -7.44 -3.87
N MET A 466 6.23 -6.73 -4.79
CA MET A 466 6.82 -5.85 -5.79
C MET A 466 6.29 -4.45 -5.57
N ILE A 467 7.16 -3.54 -5.19
CA ILE A 467 6.81 -2.18 -4.74
C ILE A 467 7.24 -1.20 -5.82
N PRO A 468 6.33 -0.34 -6.34
CA PRO A 468 6.75 0.78 -7.19
C PRO A 468 7.83 1.62 -6.50
N GLU A 469 8.92 1.90 -7.19
CA GLU A 469 10.04 2.68 -6.61
C GLU A 469 9.57 4.03 -6.08
N THR A 470 8.60 4.65 -6.75
CA THR A 470 8.01 5.92 -6.35
C THR A 470 7.34 5.89 -4.97
N LYS A 471 6.75 4.75 -4.56
CA LYS A 471 6.24 4.58 -3.19
C LYS A 471 7.36 4.62 -2.15
N ILE A 472 8.50 3.99 -2.46
CA ILE A 472 9.67 4.02 -1.57
C ILE A 472 10.24 5.43 -1.47
N LEU A 473 10.43 6.10 -2.62
CA LEU A 473 10.90 7.49 -2.67
C LEU A 473 10.02 8.40 -1.82
N ASN A 474 8.70 8.35 -2.04
CA ASN A 474 7.74 9.15 -1.31
C ASN A 474 7.76 8.89 0.21
N THR A 475 7.80 7.62 0.62
CA THR A 475 7.82 7.26 2.04
C THR A 475 9.13 7.62 2.71
N ALA A 476 10.26 7.45 2.02
CA ALA A 476 11.58 7.81 2.55
C ALA A 476 11.75 9.32 2.73
N MET A 477 11.31 10.14 1.76
CA MET A 477 11.38 11.60 1.90
C MET A 477 10.50 12.10 3.07
N LYS A 478 9.33 11.51 3.30
CA LYS A 478 8.45 11.86 4.42
C LYS A 478 8.98 11.45 5.79
N PHE A 479 9.96 10.56 5.84
CA PHE A 479 10.60 10.13 7.10
C PHE A 479 11.30 11.31 7.79
N ASP A 480 11.98 12.15 7.02
CA ASP A 480 12.57 13.41 7.48
C ASP A 480 12.71 14.39 6.31
N ILE A 481 11.75 15.29 6.17
CA ILE A 481 11.68 16.23 5.04
C ILE A 481 12.79 17.27 5.02
N GLN A 482 13.50 17.49 6.14
CA GLN A 482 14.59 18.45 6.24
C GLN A 482 15.96 17.87 5.86
N GLU A 483 16.14 16.54 5.96
CA GLU A 483 17.45 15.92 5.80
C GLU A 483 17.50 14.86 4.68
N VAL A 484 16.34 14.37 4.20
CA VAL A 484 16.26 13.30 3.20
C VAL A 484 15.81 13.85 1.86
N THR A 485 16.72 13.86 0.88
CA THR A 485 16.43 14.32 -0.47
C THR A 485 16.10 13.17 -1.42
N HIS A 486 15.42 13.51 -2.52
CA HIS A 486 15.11 12.58 -3.60
C HIS A 486 16.38 11.92 -4.18
N GLU A 487 17.42 12.71 -4.45
CA GLU A 487 18.71 12.26 -5.02
C GLU A 487 19.43 11.31 -4.06
N GLN A 488 19.46 11.64 -2.75
CA GLN A 488 20.06 10.79 -1.74
C GLN A 488 19.34 9.44 -1.62
N VAL A 489 17.99 9.43 -1.66
CA VAL A 489 17.19 8.20 -1.63
C VAL A 489 17.48 7.34 -2.86
N ARG A 490 17.53 7.93 -4.06
CA ARG A 490 17.89 7.22 -5.29
C ARG A 490 19.31 6.65 -5.22
N ALA A 491 20.27 7.44 -4.75
CA ALA A 491 21.65 6.99 -4.58
C ALA A 491 21.74 5.80 -3.62
N GLU A 492 20.99 5.83 -2.50
CA GLU A 492 20.95 4.71 -1.55
C GLU A 492 20.27 3.47 -2.17
N LEU A 493 19.18 3.62 -2.91
CA LEU A 493 18.55 2.51 -3.62
C LEU A 493 19.50 1.87 -4.64
N ASN A 494 20.25 2.68 -5.40
CA ASN A 494 21.28 2.18 -6.35
C ASN A 494 22.40 1.43 -5.63
N ARG A 495 22.82 1.92 -4.44
CA ARG A 495 23.78 1.21 -3.59
C ARG A 495 23.26 -0.14 -3.13
N LEU A 496 22.00 -0.19 -2.63
CA LEU A 496 21.37 -1.43 -2.15
C LEU A 496 21.17 -2.45 -3.27
N GLU A 497 20.90 -2.00 -4.49
CA GLU A 497 20.81 -2.87 -5.67
C GLU A 497 22.17 -3.45 -6.04
N LYS A 498 23.23 -2.61 -6.10
CA LYS A 498 24.60 -3.05 -6.35
C LYS A 498 25.09 -4.05 -5.29
N GLU A 499 24.68 -3.89 -4.04
CA GLU A 499 24.95 -4.83 -2.94
C GLU A 499 24.02 -6.05 -2.93
N LYS A 500 23.12 -6.16 -3.91
CA LYS A 500 22.13 -7.27 -4.03
C LYS A 500 21.21 -7.40 -2.81
N ILE A 501 20.92 -6.32 -2.10
CA ILE A 501 19.95 -6.28 -1.00
C ILE A 501 18.54 -6.16 -1.57
N ILE A 502 18.39 -5.38 -2.63
CA ILE A 502 17.14 -5.25 -3.39
C ILE A 502 17.35 -5.71 -4.84
N VAL A 503 16.24 -6.00 -5.51
CA VAL A 503 16.16 -6.34 -6.93
C VAL A 503 15.14 -5.42 -7.58
N ARG A 504 15.49 -4.80 -8.70
CA ARG A 504 14.60 -3.97 -9.52
C ARG A 504 14.17 -4.71 -10.78
N VAL A 505 12.89 -4.57 -11.12
CA VAL A 505 12.31 -5.04 -12.40
C VAL A 505 11.20 -4.09 -12.80
N ASP A 506 11.24 -3.51 -13.98
CA ASP A 506 10.20 -2.66 -14.57
C ASP A 506 9.70 -1.53 -13.61
N GLY A 507 10.64 -0.78 -13.04
CA GLY A 507 10.33 0.35 -12.13
C GLY A 507 9.74 -0.07 -10.77
N LYS A 508 9.75 -1.37 -10.46
CA LYS A 508 9.36 -1.92 -9.15
C LYS A 508 10.56 -2.57 -8.50
N LEU A 509 10.55 -2.64 -7.19
CA LEU A 509 11.59 -3.30 -6.43
C LEU A 509 11.04 -4.28 -5.40
N THR A 510 11.87 -5.25 -5.05
CA THR A 510 11.64 -6.17 -3.92
C THR A 510 12.95 -6.40 -3.17
N THR A 511 12.89 -6.96 -1.99
CA THR A 511 14.12 -7.42 -1.30
C THR A 511 14.55 -8.78 -1.83
N GLN A 512 15.87 -9.01 -1.90
CA GLN A 512 16.41 -10.32 -2.30
C GLN A 512 15.86 -11.45 -1.41
N ARG A 513 15.64 -11.18 -0.13
CA ARG A 513 15.04 -12.14 0.82
C ARG A 513 13.63 -12.59 0.40
N LEU A 514 12.77 -11.66 -0.03
CA LEU A 514 11.41 -11.98 -0.48
C LEU A 514 11.45 -12.75 -1.80
N ALA A 515 12.26 -12.29 -2.76
CA ALA A 515 12.44 -12.99 -4.03
C ALA A 515 12.95 -14.44 -3.83
N HIS A 516 13.98 -14.61 -3.01
CA HIS A 516 14.47 -15.94 -2.65
C HIS A 516 13.43 -16.80 -1.94
N SER A 517 12.55 -16.20 -1.13
CA SER A 517 11.48 -16.94 -0.45
C SER A 517 10.49 -17.58 -1.43
N GLU A 518 10.13 -16.88 -2.52
CA GLU A 518 9.28 -17.43 -3.56
C GLU A 518 9.97 -18.58 -4.32
N VAL A 519 11.20 -18.35 -4.79
CA VAL A 519 11.99 -19.36 -5.49
C VAL A 519 12.17 -20.61 -4.62
N TRP A 520 12.51 -20.41 -3.34
CA TRP A 520 12.65 -21.52 -2.39
C TRP A 520 11.35 -22.31 -2.25
N SER A 521 10.19 -21.63 -2.14
CA SER A 521 8.90 -22.30 -2.02
C SER A 521 8.59 -23.19 -3.24
N LEU A 522 8.86 -22.67 -4.45
CA LEU A 522 8.67 -23.43 -5.70
C LEU A 522 9.55 -24.68 -5.73
N GLN A 523 10.86 -24.55 -5.49
CA GLN A 523 11.81 -25.63 -5.47
C GLN A 523 11.49 -26.66 -4.37
N HIS A 524 11.10 -26.17 -3.18
CA HIS A 524 10.77 -27.01 -2.05
C HIS A 524 9.57 -27.92 -2.34
N ILE A 525 8.48 -27.37 -2.91
CA ILE A 525 7.31 -28.16 -3.30
C ILE A 525 7.66 -29.18 -4.37
N GLN A 526 8.45 -28.78 -5.38
CA GLN A 526 8.87 -29.65 -6.47
C GLN A 526 9.66 -30.86 -5.95
N ASN A 527 10.57 -30.64 -4.98
CA ASN A 527 11.37 -31.69 -4.38
C ASN A 527 10.58 -32.67 -3.50
N GLU A 528 9.37 -32.28 -3.07
CA GLU A 528 8.52 -33.08 -2.18
C GLU A 528 7.35 -33.77 -2.90
N GLN A 529 7.38 -33.88 -4.26
CA GLN A 529 6.30 -34.48 -5.05
C GLN A 529 6.17 -36.00 -4.90
N LYS A 530 7.24 -36.71 -4.50
CA LYS A 530 7.25 -38.16 -4.27
C LYS A 530 7.85 -38.51 -2.93
N SER A 531 7.42 -37.85 -1.88
CA SER A 531 8.05 -37.92 -0.56
C SER A 531 7.20 -38.62 0.52
N VAL A 532 5.98 -39.00 0.19
CA VAL A 532 5.05 -39.66 1.11
C VAL A 532 4.25 -40.76 0.44
N SER A 533 3.83 -41.80 1.19
CA SER A 533 2.99 -42.86 0.65
C SER A 533 1.53 -42.38 0.50
N PRO A 534 0.74 -42.89 -0.47
CA PRO A 534 -0.69 -42.59 -0.60
C PRO A 534 -1.47 -42.80 0.71
N ILE A 535 -2.58 -42.09 0.92
CA ILE A 535 -3.48 -42.28 2.05
C ILE A 535 -4.30 -43.55 1.86
N VAL A 536 -4.74 -43.79 0.62
CA VAL A 536 -5.47 -45.00 0.18
C VAL A 536 -4.73 -45.47 -1.06
N ASP A 537 -4.56 -46.80 -1.19
CA ASP A 537 -3.99 -47.42 -2.39
C ASP A 537 -4.75 -46.97 -3.64
N GLU A 538 -4.03 -46.55 -4.68
CA GLU A 538 -4.62 -46.00 -5.90
C GLU A 538 -5.68 -46.89 -6.52
N SER A 539 -5.46 -48.21 -6.48
CA SER A 539 -6.40 -49.21 -6.99
C SER A 539 -7.73 -49.24 -6.22
N GLN A 540 -7.73 -48.82 -4.95
CA GLN A 540 -8.89 -48.87 -4.05
C GLN A 540 -9.63 -47.52 -3.97
N VAL A 541 -9.03 -46.41 -4.39
CA VAL A 541 -9.60 -45.06 -4.21
C VAL A 541 -11.00 -44.95 -4.82
N LYS A 542 -11.18 -45.42 -6.05
CA LYS A 542 -12.49 -45.37 -6.75
C LYS A 542 -13.57 -46.15 -6.01
N THR A 543 -13.28 -47.38 -5.66
CA THR A 543 -14.20 -48.26 -4.90
C THR A 543 -14.56 -47.62 -3.55
N ARG A 544 -13.57 -47.03 -2.88
CA ARG A 544 -13.80 -46.38 -1.59
C ARG A 544 -14.72 -45.16 -1.72
N LEU A 545 -14.55 -44.35 -2.75
CA LEU A 545 -15.42 -43.19 -3.00
C LEU A 545 -16.83 -43.61 -3.41
N ASP A 546 -16.97 -44.65 -4.20
CA ASP A 546 -18.30 -45.22 -4.55
C ASP A 546 -19.06 -45.69 -3.30
N GLN A 547 -18.38 -46.30 -2.34
CA GLN A 547 -18.94 -46.67 -1.04
C GLN A 547 -19.39 -45.45 -0.23
N GLU A 548 -18.59 -44.36 -0.23
CA GLU A 548 -18.96 -43.12 0.44
C GLU A 548 -20.18 -42.47 -0.21
N GLU A 549 -20.28 -42.47 -1.53
CA GLU A 549 -21.47 -41.98 -2.26
C GLU A 549 -22.72 -42.75 -1.90
N GLN A 550 -22.63 -44.08 -1.80
CA GLN A 550 -23.74 -44.94 -1.37
C GLN A 550 -24.18 -44.66 0.07
N LEU A 551 -23.21 -44.55 1.00
CA LEU A 551 -23.49 -44.22 2.40
C LEU A 551 -24.17 -42.87 2.57
N ARG A 552 -23.82 -41.90 1.75
CA ARG A 552 -24.40 -40.53 1.76
C ARG A 552 -25.71 -40.41 1.01
N GLY A 553 -26.09 -41.41 0.24
CA GLY A 553 -27.29 -41.37 -0.63
C GLY A 553 -27.23 -40.35 -1.78
N ARG A 554 -26.06 -39.81 -2.09
CA ARG A 554 -25.84 -38.84 -3.20
C ARG A 554 -24.41 -38.89 -3.71
N LYS A 555 -24.24 -38.61 -5.00
CA LYS A 555 -22.92 -38.51 -5.65
C LYS A 555 -22.18 -37.25 -5.24
N PHE A 556 -20.87 -37.30 -5.31
CA PHE A 556 -20.00 -36.13 -5.31
C PHE A 556 -20.15 -35.35 -6.63
N THR A 557 -19.91 -34.05 -6.60
CA THR A 557 -19.68 -33.34 -7.88
C THR A 557 -18.38 -33.82 -8.51
N PRO A 558 -18.21 -33.66 -9.84
CA PRO A 558 -16.97 -34.06 -10.51
C PRO A 558 -15.73 -33.47 -9.83
N GLY A 559 -15.78 -32.16 -9.45
CA GLY A 559 -14.67 -31.49 -8.76
C GLY A 559 -14.41 -32.03 -7.35
N GLN A 560 -15.44 -32.35 -6.56
CA GLN A 560 -15.29 -32.95 -5.24
C GLN A 560 -14.65 -34.34 -5.34
N ARG A 561 -15.11 -35.15 -6.28
CA ARG A 561 -14.57 -36.50 -6.50
C ARG A 561 -13.11 -36.46 -6.94
N ALA A 562 -12.79 -35.67 -7.94
CA ALA A 562 -11.42 -35.50 -8.42
C ALA A 562 -10.47 -34.99 -7.31
N SER A 563 -10.95 -34.09 -6.45
CA SER A 563 -10.16 -33.59 -5.30
C SER A 563 -9.86 -34.69 -4.29
N LEU A 564 -10.87 -35.49 -3.93
CA LEU A 564 -10.68 -36.65 -3.03
C LEU A 564 -9.76 -37.70 -3.65
N GLU A 565 -9.95 -38.06 -4.94
CA GLU A 565 -9.07 -38.96 -5.66
C GLU A 565 -7.62 -38.46 -5.62
N THR A 566 -7.39 -37.18 -5.91
CA THR A 566 -6.05 -36.57 -5.88
C THR A 566 -5.43 -36.64 -4.48
N ILE A 567 -6.20 -36.30 -3.43
CA ILE A 567 -5.67 -36.26 -2.06
C ILE A 567 -5.33 -37.67 -1.58
N PHE A 568 -6.18 -38.65 -1.85
CA PHE A 568 -6.01 -40.03 -1.35
C PHE A 568 -4.89 -40.77 -2.06
N SER A 569 -4.76 -40.63 -3.39
CA SER A 569 -3.74 -41.34 -4.19
C SER A 569 -2.39 -40.63 -4.29
N SER A 570 -2.26 -39.40 -3.82
CA SER A 570 -1.04 -38.61 -4.05
C SER A 570 0.14 -39.06 -3.19
N GLU A 571 1.31 -39.17 -3.83
CA GLU A 571 2.61 -39.35 -3.17
C GLU A 571 3.28 -38.00 -2.82
N SER A 572 2.64 -36.88 -3.15
CA SER A 572 3.15 -35.52 -2.84
C SER A 572 2.81 -35.12 -1.42
N ARG A 573 3.79 -34.54 -0.73
CA ARG A 573 3.59 -33.98 0.63
C ARG A 573 2.61 -32.81 0.61
N TYR A 574 2.64 -31.99 -0.44
CA TYR A 574 1.83 -30.80 -0.62
C TYR A 574 0.85 -30.97 -1.77
N ILE A 575 -0.42 -30.70 -1.50
CA ILE A 575 -1.52 -30.86 -2.46
C ILE A 575 -2.35 -29.57 -2.44
N GLY A 576 -2.82 -29.13 -3.59
CA GLY A 576 -3.71 -27.98 -3.75
C GLY A 576 -5.14 -28.41 -4.09
N VAL A 577 -6.12 -27.67 -3.59
CA VAL A 577 -7.51 -27.71 -4.04
C VAL A 577 -7.95 -26.29 -4.32
N ASP A 578 -8.10 -25.96 -5.60
CA ASP A 578 -8.60 -24.67 -6.08
C ASP A 578 -10.11 -24.76 -6.23
N GLY A 579 -10.84 -24.28 -5.23
CA GLY A 579 -12.29 -24.43 -5.17
C GLY A 579 -12.99 -23.09 -5.07
N LEU A 580 -13.82 -22.77 -6.05
CA LEU A 580 -14.67 -21.58 -6.04
C LEU A 580 -15.58 -21.53 -4.81
N ALA A 581 -16.07 -20.33 -4.49
CA ALA A 581 -17.06 -20.16 -3.43
C ALA A 581 -18.32 -21.01 -3.70
N GLY A 582 -18.77 -21.75 -2.69
CA GLY A 582 -20.02 -22.51 -2.81
C GLY A 582 -19.94 -23.84 -3.55
N THR A 583 -18.74 -24.40 -3.78
CA THR A 583 -18.54 -25.70 -4.44
C THR A 583 -18.61 -26.90 -3.47
N GLY A 584 -18.86 -26.64 -2.18
CA GLY A 584 -19.01 -27.69 -1.17
C GLY A 584 -17.69 -28.27 -0.65
N LYS A 585 -16.67 -27.41 -0.49
CA LYS A 585 -15.39 -27.73 0.16
C LYS A 585 -15.58 -28.46 1.50
N THR A 586 -16.48 -27.98 2.34
CA THR A 586 -16.82 -28.58 3.64
C THR A 586 -17.28 -30.04 3.54
N THR A 587 -18.11 -30.33 2.55
CA THR A 587 -18.58 -31.71 2.31
C THR A 587 -17.42 -32.63 1.92
N MET A 588 -16.52 -32.15 1.08
CA MET A 588 -15.31 -32.87 0.67
C MET A 588 -14.40 -33.10 1.89
N LEU A 589 -14.17 -32.07 2.72
CA LEU A 589 -13.34 -32.18 3.93
C LEU A 589 -13.93 -33.16 4.99
N HIS A 590 -15.25 -33.19 5.16
CA HIS A 590 -15.88 -34.18 6.03
C HIS A 590 -15.57 -35.62 5.58
N THR A 591 -15.67 -35.90 4.28
CA THR A 591 -15.31 -37.21 3.72
C THR A 591 -13.81 -37.48 3.84
N LEU A 592 -12.97 -36.49 3.58
CA LEU A 592 -11.52 -36.61 3.77
C LEU A 592 -11.19 -36.96 5.21
N ASN A 593 -11.76 -36.28 6.20
CA ASN A 593 -11.53 -36.57 7.62
C ASN A 593 -11.92 -38.01 7.98
N LYS A 594 -13.11 -38.45 7.56
CA LYS A 594 -13.60 -39.77 7.81
C LYS A 594 -12.68 -40.86 7.23
N VAL A 595 -12.42 -40.80 5.91
CA VAL A 595 -11.62 -41.81 5.21
C VAL A 595 -10.17 -41.81 5.68
N ALA A 596 -9.58 -40.65 5.90
CA ALA A 596 -8.21 -40.53 6.43
C ALA A 596 -8.11 -41.16 7.84
N SER A 597 -9.07 -40.87 8.73
CA SER A 597 -9.09 -41.43 10.08
C SER A 597 -9.21 -42.98 10.08
N GLU A 598 -10.02 -43.52 9.21
CA GLU A 598 -10.16 -44.99 9.02
C GLU A 598 -8.85 -45.65 8.52
N ASN A 599 -7.98 -44.83 7.82
CA ASN A 599 -6.64 -45.26 7.40
C ASN A 599 -5.53 -44.87 8.37
N GLY A 600 -5.88 -44.51 9.61
CA GLY A 600 -4.92 -44.24 10.70
C GLY A 600 -4.29 -42.87 10.65
N PHE A 601 -4.83 -41.91 9.88
CA PHE A 601 -4.35 -40.55 9.84
C PHE A 601 -5.13 -39.65 10.81
N ILE A 602 -4.44 -38.60 11.33
CA ILE A 602 -5.02 -37.54 12.14
C ILE A 602 -5.08 -36.28 11.30
N VAL A 603 -6.30 -35.77 11.11
CA VAL A 603 -6.50 -34.52 10.33
C VAL A 603 -6.59 -33.34 11.26
N LYS A 604 -5.83 -32.26 10.99
CA LYS A 604 -5.82 -30.99 11.74
C LYS A 604 -6.09 -29.83 10.81
N GLY A 605 -6.92 -28.89 11.23
CA GLY A 605 -7.30 -27.73 10.44
C GLY A 605 -6.61 -26.43 10.86
N MET A 606 -6.35 -25.57 9.89
CA MET A 606 -5.89 -24.19 10.07
C MET A 606 -6.72 -23.26 9.20
N ALA A 607 -7.08 -22.08 9.74
CA ALA A 607 -7.76 -21.04 8.99
C ALA A 607 -7.23 -19.63 9.34
N ALA A 608 -7.48 -18.65 8.48
CA ALA A 608 -6.99 -17.29 8.66
C ALA A 608 -7.58 -16.57 9.89
N THR A 609 -8.82 -16.88 10.26
CA THR A 609 -9.54 -16.23 11.37
C THR A 609 -10.11 -17.24 12.38
N GLY A 610 -10.37 -16.76 13.62
CA GLY A 610 -10.97 -17.61 14.65
C GLY A 610 -12.36 -18.12 14.28
N VAL A 611 -13.16 -17.30 13.62
CA VAL A 611 -14.50 -17.71 13.15
C VAL A 611 -14.39 -18.79 12.07
N ALA A 612 -13.49 -18.61 11.09
CA ALA A 612 -13.26 -19.60 10.05
C ALA A 612 -12.76 -20.93 10.63
N ALA A 613 -11.83 -20.89 11.58
CA ALA A 613 -11.34 -22.11 12.25
C ALA A 613 -12.45 -22.83 13.04
N LYS A 614 -13.29 -22.08 13.77
CA LYS A 614 -14.44 -22.63 14.50
C LYS A 614 -15.47 -23.26 13.56
N ASN A 615 -15.78 -22.60 12.45
CA ASN A 615 -16.70 -23.11 11.44
C ASN A 615 -16.15 -24.38 10.78
N LEU A 616 -14.86 -24.37 10.41
CA LEU A 616 -14.20 -25.56 9.86
C LEU A 616 -14.32 -26.75 10.80
N GLU A 617 -14.07 -26.55 12.11
CA GLU A 617 -14.20 -27.59 13.11
C GLU A 617 -15.64 -28.07 13.26
N LEU A 618 -16.61 -27.17 13.39
CA LEU A 618 -18.03 -27.51 13.57
C LEU A 618 -18.63 -28.23 12.36
N GLU A 619 -18.26 -27.84 11.14
CA GLU A 619 -18.84 -28.36 9.92
C GLU A 619 -18.17 -29.67 9.44
N THR A 620 -16.90 -29.89 9.77
CA THR A 620 -16.11 -31.03 9.26
C THR A 620 -15.69 -32.03 10.31
N GLY A 621 -15.81 -31.71 11.61
CA GLY A 621 -15.27 -32.49 12.70
C GLY A 621 -13.72 -32.47 12.77
N ILE A 622 -13.03 -31.61 12.00
CA ILE A 622 -11.58 -31.50 12.01
C ILE A 622 -11.17 -30.54 13.12
N PRO A 623 -10.40 -30.94 14.14
CA PRO A 623 -9.87 -30.04 15.15
C PRO A 623 -9.09 -28.90 14.50
N SER A 624 -9.55 -27.67 14.68
CA SER A 624 -9.05 -26.55 13.89
C SER A 624 -8.62 -25.35 14.75
N LYS A 625 -7.59 -24.62 14.29
CA LYS A 625 -7.02 -23.43 14.95
C LYS A 625 -6.76 -22.33 13.94
N THR A 626 -6.58 -21.09 14.45
CA THR A 626 -6.07 -20.03 13.58
C THR A 626 -4.61 -20.28 13.21
N MET A 627 -4.18 -19.80 12.03
CA MET A 627 -2.78 -19.88 11.61
C MET A 627 -1.84 -19.28 12.66
N ALA A 628 -2.21 -18.15 13.29
CA ALA A 628 -1.40 -17.53 14.35
C ALA A 628 -1.24 -18.45 15.58
N MET A 629 -2.31 -19.14 16.02
CA MET A 629 -2.23 -20.11 17.10
C MET A 629 -1.43 -21.35 16.70
N PHE A 630 -1.52 -21.73 15.44
CA PHE A 630 -0.69 -22.80 14.91
C PHE A 630 0.78 -22.43 14.96
N GLN A 631 1.17 -21.23 14.49
CA GLN A 631 2.55 -20.73 14.54
C GLN A 631 3.12 -20.65 15.96
N ILE A 632 2.30 -20.28 16.97
CA ILE A 632 2.75 -20.26 18.38
C ILE A 632 3.11 -21.69 18.85
N LYS A 633 2.24 -22.65 18.57
CA LYS A 633 2.49 -24.06 18.91
C LYS A 633 3.66 -24.66 18.13
N GLU A 634 3.94 -24.12 17.00
CA GLU A 634 5.03 -24.48 16.14
C GLU A 634 6.40 -24.12 16.68
N ASN A 635 6.56 -22.94 17.28
CA ASN A 635 7.77 -22.60 18.00
C ASN A 635 8.01 -23.58 19.17
N GLU A 636 6.92 -24.12 19.76
CA GLU A 636 7.01 -25.19 20.75
C GLU A 636 7.45 -26.51 20.10
N LEU A 637 6.89 -26.82 18.93
CA LEU A 637 7.26 -27.99 18.12
C LEU A 637 8.71 -27.93 17.64
N GLN A 638 9.20 -26.77 17.18
CA GLN A 638 10.61 -26.61 16.81
C GLN A 638 11.56 -26.91 17.98
N LYS A 639 11.24 -26.40 19.17
CA LYS A 639 12.00 -26.69 20.37
C LYS A 639 11.97 -28.19 20.72
N GLU A 640 10.85 -28.85 20.49
CA GLU A 640 10.70 -30.29 20.67
C GLU A 640 11.50 -31.08 19.64
N ILE A 641 11.50 -30.61 18.37
CA ILE A 641 12.30 -31.19 17.28
C ILE A 641 13.79 -31.05 17.57
N GLU A 642 14.25 -29.87 17.99
CA GLU A 642 15.63 -29.59 18.38
C GLU A 642 16.09 -30.47 19.56
N LYS A 643 15.21 -30.67 20.54
CA LYS A 643 15.49 -31.47 21.75
C LYS A 643 15.55 -32.97 21.49
N ASN A 644 14.72 -33.50 20.59
CA ASN A 644 14.49 -34.94 20.42
C ASN A 644 15.09 -35.48 19.10
N GLY A 645 15.81 -34.67 18.32
CA GLY A 645 16.44 -35.10 17.05
C GLY A 645 15.47 -35.33 15.90
N GLY A 646 14.21 -34.96 16.05
CA GLY A 646 13.17 -35.02 15.04
C GLY A 646 11.84 -35.57 15.57
N VAL A 647 10.72 -35.06 15.07
CA VAL A 647 9.35 -35.55 15.40
C VAL A 647 8.76 -36.14 14.15
N ASN A 648 8.40 -37.40 14.21
CA ASN A 648 7.78 -38.10 13.07
C ASN A 648 6.24 -38.09 13.21
N ARG A 649 5.59 -37.20 12.45
CA ARG A 649 4.15 -37.09 12.35
C ARG A 649 3.62 -37.51 10.97
N LYS A 650 4.18 -38.58 10.41
CA LYS A 650 3.83 -39.09 9.08
C LYS A 650 2.33 -39.40 8.91
N ASN A 651 1.62 -39.59 10.02
CA ASN A 651 0.19 -39.84 10.03
C ASN A 651 -0.63 -38.56 10.25
N GLU A 652 -0.04 -37.37 10.22
CA GLU A 652 -0.80 -36.11 10.29
C GLU A 652 -1.02 -35.54 8.90
N ILE A 653 -2.25 -35.06 8.69
CA ILE A 653 -2.66 -34.27 7.53
C ILE A 653 -3.10 -32.92 8.02
N TRP A 654 -2.44 -31.87 7.54
CA TRP A 654 -2.74 -30.48 7.88
C TRP A 654 -3.57 -29.86 6.76
N ILE A 655 -4.77 -29.41 7.07
CA ILE A 655 -5.65 -28.70 6.16
C ILE A 655 -5.44 -27.20 6.38
N VAL A 656 -5.05 -26.48 5.34
CA VAL A 656 -4.94 -25.01 5.34
C VAL A 656 -6.12 -24.48 4.55
N ASP A 657 -7.19 -24.09 5.26
CA ASP A 657 -8.38 -23.53 4.64
C ASP A 657 -8.21 -22.04 4.35
N GLU A 658 -8.88 -21.56 3.32
CA GLU A 658 -8.74 -20.21 2.77
C GLU A 658 -7.27 -19.84 2.49
N SER A 659 -6.54 -20.74 1.79
CA SER A 659 -5.11 -20.60 1.50
C SER A 659 -4.74 -19.35 0.68
N SER A 660 -5.70 -18.71 0.03
CA SER A 660 -5.52 -17.40 -0.62
C SER A 660 -5.16 -16.28 0.36
N PHE A 661 -5.52 -16.38 1.64
CA PHE A 661 -5.14 -15.44 2.70
C PHE A 661 -3.76 -15.72 3.32
N VAL A 662 -3.06 -16.77 2.89
CA VAL A 662 -1.72 -17.10 3.41
C VAL A 662 -0.68 -16.23 2.73
N SER A 663 0.10 -15.47 3.51
CA SER A 663 1.22 -14.68 3.00
C SER A 663 2.41 -15.55 2.61
N GLN A 664 3.36 -15.01 1.83
CA GLN A 664 4.59 -15.71 1.45
C GLN A 664 5.38 -16.21 2.66
N THR A 665 5.48 -15.42 3.71
CA THR A 665 6.20 -15.80 4.94
C THR A 665 5.50 -16.99 5.63
N ASN A 666 4.21 -16.88 5.89
CA ASN A 666 3.45 -17.96 6.55
C ASN A 666 3.44 -19.24 5.70
N PHE A 667 3.36 -19.11 4.39
CA PHE A 667 3.40 -20.25 3.47
C PHE A 667 4.73 -21.01 3.57
N LYS A 668 5.86 -20.26 3.52
CA LYS A 668 7.20 -20.83 3.70
C LYS A 668 7.34 -21.52 5.05
N ASP A 669 6.82 -20.91 6.11
CA ASP A 669 6.87 -21.50 7.47
C ASP A 669 6.08 -22.81 7.51
N ILE A 670 4.86 -22.86 6.97
CA ILE A 670 4.05 -24.09 6.90
C ILE A 670 4.80 -25.19 6.13
N LEU A 671 5.38 -24.86 4.96
CA LEU A 671 6.16 -25.84 4.17
C LEU A 671 7.36 -26.38 4.97
N THR A 672 8.11 -25.49 5.61
CA THR A 672 9.29 -25.86 6.39
C THR A 672 8.93 -26.84 7.50
N LEU A 673 7.90 -26.52 8.26
CA LEU A 673 7.47 -27.32 9.39
C LEU A 673 6.88 -28.64 8.99
N ALA A 674 6.03 -28.66 7.97
CA ALA A 674 5.46 -29.90 7.49
C ALA A 674 6.54 -30.90 7.06
N LYS A 675 7.63 -30.40 6.44
CA LYS A 675 8.78 -31.25 6.13
C LYS A 675 9.51 -31.74 7.38
N GLN A 676 9.78 -30.85 8.33
CA GLN A 676 10.47 -31.20 9.58
C GLN A 676 9.66 -32.18 10.43
N ALA A 677 8.35 -31.99 10.51
CA ALA A 677 7.43 -32.88 11.22
C ALA A 677 7.10 -34.16 10.43
N ASN A 678 7.54 -34.27 9.18
CA ASN A 678 7.15 -35.34 8.24
C ASN A 678 5.63 -35.44 8.02
N SER A 679 4.90 -34.32 8.09
CA SER A 679 3.46 -34.25 7.90
C SER A 679 3.10 -33.95 6.44
N ARG A 680 1.84 -34.18 6.09
CA ARG A 680 1.25 -33.88 4.79
C ARG A 680 0.42 -32.60 4.89
N VAL A 681 0.36 -31.77 3.83
CA VAL A 681 -0.44 -30.54 3.82
C VAL A 681 -1.36 -30.50 2.60
N VAL A 682 -2.62 -30.15 2.84
CA VAL A 682 -3.61 -29.85 1.80
C VAL A 682 -3.98 -28.37 1.91
N PHE A 683 -3.63 -27.60 0.87
CA PHE A 683 -3.98 -26.19 0.73
C PHE A 683 -5.32 -26.06 0.01
N LEU A 684 -6.33 -25.53 0.70
CA LEU A 684 -7.64 -25.24 0.12
C LEU A 684 -7.81 -23.73 -0.02
N GLY A 685 -8.25 -23.27 -1.18
CA GLY A 685 -8.50 -21.84 -1.38
C GLY A 685 -9.18 -21.58 -2.70
N ASP A 686 -9.48 -20.29 -2.90
CA ASP A 686 -10.02 -19.75 -4.14
C ASP A 686 -9.15 -18.56 -4.55
N LYS A 687 -8.32 -18.76 -5.58
CA LYS A 687 -7.40 -17.70 -6.03
C LYS A 687 -8.09 -16.46 -6.60
N LEU A 688 -9.40 -16.53 -6.86
CA LEU A 688 -10.21 -15.42 -7.36
C LEU A 688 -10.84 -14.58 -6.25
N GLN A 689 -10.77 -15.05 -5.00
CA GLN A 689 -11.24 -14.29 -3.84
C GLN A 689 -10.14 -13.38 -3.28
N LEU A 690 -10.47 -12.69 -2.18
CA LEU A 690 -9.54 -11.79 -1.50
C LEU A 690 -8.24 -12.53 -1.14
N GLN A 691 -7.14 -11.81 -1.31
CA GLN A 691 -5.79 -12.30 -1.05
C GLN A 691 -5.30 -11.88 0.34
N SER A 692 -4.12 -12.36 0.73
CA SER A 692 -3.46 -11.97 1.97
C SER A 692 -3.24 -10.46 2.07
N ILE A 693 -3.43 -9.90 3.27
CA ILE A 693 -3.07 -8.51 3.58
C ILE A 693 -1.54 -8.36 3.64
N SER A 694 -0.84 -9.38 4.15
CA SER A 694 0.63 -9.41 4.15
C SER A 694 1.16 -9.85 2.80
N ALA A 695 2.41 -9.48 2.49
CA ALA A 695 3.02 -9.66 1.18
C ALA A 695 2.97 -11.08 0.64
N GLY A 696 2.64 -11.20 -0.65
CA GLY A 696 2.71 -12.40 -1.45
C GLY A 696 1.39 -13.13 -1.67
N LYS A 697 1.35 -13.84 -2.80
CA LYS A 697 0.24 -14.70 -3.23
C LYS A 697 0.76 -16.12 -3.54
N PRO A 698 1.35 -16.80 -2.54
CA PRO A 698 2.07 -18.04 -2.79
C PRO A 698 1.18 -19.16 -3.33
N PHE A 699 -0.07 -19.25 -2.86
CA PHE A 699 -1.02 -20.28 -3.32
C PHE A 699 -1.34 -20.12 -4.82
N GLU A 700 -1.51 -18.89 -5.28
CA GLU A 700 -1.67 -18.58 -6.71
C GLU A 700 -0.36 -18.85 -7.49
N LEU A 701 0.79 -18.41 -6.96
CA LEU A 701 2.09 -18.57 -7.59
C LEU A 701 2.43 -20.03 -7.89
N VAL A 702 2.31 -20.91 -6.88
CA VAL A 702 2.68 -22.33 -7.02
C VAL A 702 1.75 -23.11 -7.96
N GLN A 703 0.49 -22.67 -8.08
CA GLN A 703 -0.46 -23.21 -9.06
C GLN A 703 -0.11 -22.75 -10.48
N ASN A 704 0.10 -21.44 -10.66
CA ASN A 704 0.42 -20.86 -11.98
C ASN A 704 1.74 -21.39 -12.54
N ARG A 705 2.68 -21.77 -11.66
CA ARG A 705 3.95 -22.44 -12.04
C ARG A 705 3.85 -23.95 -12.16
N GLY A 706 2.69 -24.54 -11.91
CA GLY A 706 2.44 -25.99 -12.06
C GLY A 706 3.21 -26.88 -11.10
N VAL A 707 3.84 -26.33 -10.04
CA VAL A 707 4.64 -27.12 -9.07
C VAL A 707 3.80 -27.79 -8.00
N LEU A 708 2.63 -27.24 -7.69
CA LEU A 708 1.68 -27.81 -6.73
C LEU A 708 0.64 -28.65 -7.47
N LYS A 709 0.60 -29.96 -7.21
CA LYS A 709 -0.47 -30.84 -7.74
C LYS A 709 -1.82 -30.35 -7.22
N THR A 710 -2.62 -29.74 -8.09
CA THR A 710 -3.85 -29.04 -7.72
C THR A 710 -5.06 -29.60 -8.45
N SER A 711 -6.09 -29.99 -7.71
CA SER A 711 -7.41 -30.33 -8.23
C SER A 711 -8.32 -29.10 -8.24
N GLN A 712 -9.34 -29.13 -9.12
CA GLN A 712 -10.23 -27.99 -9.32
C GLN A 712 -11.67 -28.34 -8.94
N MET A 713 -12.30 -27.48 -8.13
CA MET A 713 -13.70 -27.59 -7.74
C MET A 713 -14.45 -26.35 -8.24
N HIS A 714 -15.05 -26.44 -9.42
CA HIS A 714 -15.75 -25.34 -10.07
C HIS A 714 -17.28 -25.49 -10.06
N ASP A 715 -17.79 -26.62 -9.60
CA ASP A 715 -19.23 -26.92 -9.58
C ASP A 715 -19.94 -26.15 -8.45
N ILE A 716 -20.50 -25.00 -8.73
CA ILE A 716 -21.17 -24.13 -7.75
C ILE A 716 -22.50 -24.76 -7.34
N ILE A 717 -22.64 -25.15 -6.07
CA ILE A 717 -23.85 -25.79 -5.50
C ILE A 717 -24.58 -24.95 -4.46
N ARG A 718 -23.93 -23.89 -3.91
CA ARG A 718 -24.50 -23.00 -2.89
C ARG A 718 -25.65 -22.16 -3.43
N GLN A 719 -25.45 -21.53 -4.58
CA GLN A 719 -26.47 -20.72 -5.22
C GLN A 719 -27.54 -21.64 -5.79
N LYS A 720 -28.76 -21.53 -5.25
CA LYS A 720 -29.93 -22.25 -5.73
C LYS A 720 -30.65 -21.51 -6.86
N ASN A 721 -30.53 -20.17 -6.89
CA ASN A 721 -31.09 -19.35 -7.96
C ASN A 721 -30.22 -19.47 -9.21
N GLN A 722 -30.80 -19.90 -10.33
CA GLN A 722 -30.08 -20.13 -11.60
C GLN A 722 -29.56 -18.82 -12.18
N GLU A 723 -30.33 -17.74 -12.12
CA GLU A 723 -29.94 -16.43 -12.64
C GLU A 723 -28.65 -15.91 -11.98
N LEU A 724 -28.53 -16.08 -10.65
CA LEU A 724 -27.30 -15.69 -9.92
C LEU A 724 -26.13 -16.63 -10.24
N LYS A 725 -26.38 -17.92 -10.50
CA LYS A 725 -25.34 -18.83 -10.98
C LYS A 725 -24.79 -18.39 -12.33
N ASP A 726 -25.66 -17.95 -13.23
CA ASP A 726 -25.27 -17.49 -14.58
C ASP A 726 -24.36 -16.26 -14.47
N VAL A 727 -24.70 -15.29 -13.62
CA VAL A 727 -23.84 -14.12 -13.34
C VAL A 727 -22.47 -14.55 -12.82
N VAL A 728 -22.44 -15.39 -11.78
CA VAL A 728 -21.16 -15.87 -11.20
C VAL A 728 -20.35 -16.64 -12.25
N SER A 729 -20.99 -17.48 -13.06
CA SER A 729 -20.32 -18.25 -14.12
C SER A 729 -19.66 -17.34 -15.17
N VAL A 730 -20.32 -16.24 -15.51
CA VAL A 730 -19.75 -15.23 -16.43
C VAL A 730 -18.53 -14.55 -15.81
N VAL A 731 -18.64 -14.09 -14.55
CA VAL A 731 -17.52 -13.39 -13.86
C VAL A 731 -16.27 -14.26 -13.80
N VAL A 732 -16.40 -15.56 -13.52
CA VAL A 732 -15.26 -16.48 -13.36
C VAL A 732 -14.80 -17.12 -14.68
N ALA A 733 -15.45 -16.81 -15.81
CA ALA A 733 -15.09 -17.38 -17.11
C ALA A 733 -13.70 -16.89 -17.56
N LYS A 734 -12.94 -17.83 -18.12
CA LYS A 734 -11.58 -17.58 -18.60
C LYS A 734 -11.59 -17.33 -20.10
N ASN A 735 -10.69 -16.48 -20.57
CA ASN A 735 -10.42 -16.27 -21.99
C ASN A 735 -9.69 -17.46 -22.62
N LYS A 736 -9.41 -17.39 -23.91
CA LYS A 736 -8.66 -18.42 -24.66
C LYS A 736 -7.27 -18.72 -24.11
N GLU A 737 -6.67 -17.79 -23.36
CA GLU A 737 -5.37 -17.92 -22.72
C GLU A 737 -5.46 -18.50 -21.28
N GLY A 738 -6.66 -18.86 -20.83
CA GLY A 738 -6.87 -19.38 -19.48
C GLY A 738 -6.86 -18.31 -18.37
N LYS A 739 -6.82 -17.01 -18.73
CA LYS A 739 -6.91 -15.88 -17.82
C LYS A 739 -8.38 -15.41 -17.70
N ILE A 740 -8.73 -14.83 -16.55
CA ILE A 740 -10.04 -14.20 -16.40
C ILE A 740 -10.13 -13.02 -17.38
N ASP A 741 -11.23 -12.96 -18.10
CA ASP A 741 -11.52 -11.89 -19.01
C ASP A 741 -12.26 -10.77 -18.26
N LEU A 742 -11.60 -9.64 -18.05
CA LEU A 742 -12.18 -8.49 -17.34
C LEU A 742 -13.40 -7.90 -18.08
N SER A 743 -13.52 -8.10 -19.41
CA SER A 743 -14.71 -7.71 -20.17
C SER A 743 -15.98 -8.48 -19.75
N ASN A 744 -15.80 -9.58 -19.00
CA ASN A 744 -16.92 -10.31 -18.43
C ASN A 744 -17.63 -9.54 -17.30
N ASN A 745 -16.99 -8.53 -16.71
CA ASN A 745 -17.62 -7.71 -15.69
C ASN A 745 -18.77 -6.89 -16.28
N ASP A 746 -18.59 -6.34 -17.49
CA ASP A 746 -19.67 -5.62 -18.19
C ASP A 746 -20.84 -6.55 -18.52
N LYS A 747 -20.54 -7.77 -19.00
CA LYS A 747 -21.57 -8.79 -19.27
C LYS A 747 -22.30 -9.23 -17.99
N ALA A 748 -21.59 -9.36 -16.88
CA ALA A 748 -22.19 -9.71 -15.60
C ALA A 748 -23.08 -8.57 -15.08
N PHE A 749 -22.65 -7.32 -15.27
CA PHE A 749 -23.43 -6.13 -14.97
C PHE A 749 -24.71 -6.09 -15.80
N ASP A 750 -24.62 -6.28 -17.12
CA ASP A 750 -25.78 -6.37 -18.01
C ASP A 750 -26.77 -7.48 -17.62
N LEU A 751 -26.26 -8.63 -17.16
CA LEU A 751 -27.10 -9.72 -16.67
C LEU A 751 -27.85 -9.32 -15.39
N LEU A 752 -27.16 -8.68 -14.45
CA LEU A 752 -27.79 -8.20 -13.21
C LEU A 752 -28.84 -7.12 -13.50
N ASP A 753 -28.57 -6.23 -14.44
CA ASP A 753 -29.51 -5.20 -14.86
C ASP A 753 -30.77 -5.81 -15.51
N LYS A 754 -30.61 -6.74 -16.46
CA LYS A 754 -31.71 -7.51 -17.06
C LYS A 754 -32.53 -8.26 -16.03
N GLN A 755 -31.92 -8.70 -14.94
CA GLN A 755 -32.59 -9.36 -13.80
C GLN A 755 -33.23 -8.35 -12.82
N GLN A 756 -33.18 -7.04 -13.13
CA GLN A 756 -33.68 -5.96 -12.27
C GLN A 756 -33.05 -5.97 -10.86
N ARG A 757 -31.77 -6.34 -10.77
CA ARG A 757 -30.99 -6.38 -9.53
C ARG A 757 -30.09 -5.15 -9.36
N ILE A 758 -30.06 -4.29 -10.35
CA ILE A 758 -29.40 -2.99 -10.32
C ILE A 758 -30.47 -1.93 -10.21
N HIS A 759 -30.31 -1.04 -9.27
CA HIS A 759 -31.23 0.06 -9.03
C HIS A 759 -30.48 1.38 -9.13
N GLU A 760 -30.80 2.15 -10.16
CA GLU A 760 -30.30 3.51 -10.29
C GLU A 760 -31.12 4.47 -9.41
N VAL A 761 -30.42 5.38 -8.76
CA VAL A 761 -31.05 6.47 -8.02
C VAL A 761 -30.91 7.73 -8.86
N VAL A 762 -32.03 8.19 -9.43
CA VAL A 762 -32.06 9.45 -10.16
C VAL A 762 -32.14 10.58 -9.17
N VAL A 763 -31.08 11.39 -9.09
CA VAL A 763 -31.06 12.60 -8.28
C VAL A 763 -31.71 13.71 -9.08
N ALA A 764 -32.84 14.22 -8.58
CA ALA A 764 -33.53 15.33 -9.23
C ALA A 764 -32.68 16.60 -9.13
N ALA A 765 -32.20 17.11 -10.25
CA ALA A 765 -31.66 18.46 -10.34
C ALA A 765 -32.74 19.43 -9.90
N LYS A 766 -32.55 20.08 -8.76
CA LYS A 766 -33.43 21.18 -8.31
C LYS A 766 -33.33 22.30 -9.35
N GLY A 767 -34.40 22.46 -10.09
CA GLY A 767 -34.51 23.32 -11.24
C GLY A 767 -33.96 24.72 -11.12
N THR A 768 -33.21 25.06 -12.10
CA THR A 768 -33.14 26.30 -12.90
C THR A 768 -32.14 26.05 -14.02
N GLN A 769 -32.40 26.50 -15.21
CA GLN A 769 -31.73 26.31 -16.50
C GLN A 769 -30.24 25.87 -16.50
N PRO A 770 -29.83 24.95 -17.41
CA PRO A 770 -28.44 24.48 -17.44
C PRO A 770 -27.51 25.60 -17.89
N ALA A 771 -26.74 26.14 -16.95
CA ALA A 771 -25.51 26.84 -17.26
C ALA A 771 -24.45 25.78 -17.59
N LEU A 772 -23.79 25.93 -18.71
CA LEU A 772 -22.62 25.14 -19.13
C LEU A 772 -21.65 24.96 -17.95
N HIS A 773 -21.46 23.73 -17.47
CA HIS A 773 -20.69 23.26 -16.32
C HIS A 773 -21.47 22.99 -15.02
N GLU A 774 -22.58 22.32 -15.07
CA GLU A 774 -23.09 21.63 -13.89
C GLU A 774 -22.32 20.33 -13.69
N GLN A 775 -21.25 20.39 -12.89
CA GLN A 775 -20.77 19.20 -12.20
C GLN A 775 -21.85 18.80 -11.20
N HIS A 776 -22.49 17.66 -11.43
CA HIS A 776 -23.45 17.05 -10.51
C HIS A 776 -22.89 17.01 -9.09
N ASP A 777 -23.70 17.36 -8.08
CA ASP A 777 -23.29 17.30 -6.66
C ASP A 777 -23.21 15.83 -6.22
N LEU A 778 -22.07 15.19 -6.47
CA LEU A 778 -21.77 13.80 -6.14
C LEU A 778 -22.13 13.45 -4.68
N PHE A 779 -22.06 14.42 -3.77
CA PHE A 779 -22.40 14.20 -2.38
C PHE A 779 -23.90 14.06 -2.16
N GLN A 780 -24.71 14.88 -2.82
CA GLN A 780 -26.16 14.76 -2.76
C GLN A 780 -26.58 13.44 -3.39
N GLU A 781 -25.94 13.04 -4.48
CA GLU A 781 -26.15 11.75 -5.13
C GLU A 781 -25.82 10.58 -4.20
N ILE A 782 -24.64 10.59 -3.55
CA ILE A 782 -24.25 9.55 -2.61
C ILE A 782 -25.19 9.52 -1.40
N HIS A 783 -25.61 10.67 -0.88
CA HIS A 783 -26.53 10.75 0.26
C HIS A 783 -27.92 10.21 -0.11
N GLU A 784 -28.44 10.53 -1.28
CA GLU A 784 -29.71 10.00 -1.76
C GLU A 784 -29.66 8.49 -2.02
N VAL A 785 -28.53 7.97 -2.53
CA VAL A 785 -28.29 6.53 -2.66
C VAL A 785 -28.29 5.86 -1.27
N HIS A 786 -27.62 6.45 -0.28
CA HIS A 786 -27.62 5.91 1.08
C HIS A 786 -29.02 5.93 1.70
N GLN A 787 -29.77 7.02 1.54
CA GLN A 787 -31.14 7.12 2.04
C GLN A 787 -32.06 6.10 1.37
N LYS A 788 -31.94 5.91 0.05
CA LYS A 788 -32.71 4.92 -0.69
C LYS A 788 -32.40 3.51 -0.19
N LEU A 789 -31.11 3.18 -0.06
CA LEU A 789 -30.67 1.88 0.42
C LEU A 789 -31.17 1.59 1.85
N VAL A 790 -31.06 2.57 2.75
CA VAL A 790 -31.58 2.46 4.13
C VAL A 790 -33.10 2.33 4.11
N GLY A 791 -33.80 3.11 3.28
CA GLY A 791 -35.26 3.01 3.11
C GLY A 791 -35.72 1.63 2.65
N ASP A 792 -35.01 1.05 1.68
CA ASP A 792 -35.32 -0.29 1.18
C ASP A 792 -35.02 -1.36 2.25
N TYR A 793 -33.89 -1.24 2.97
CA TYR A 793 -33.57 -2.13 4.09
C TYR A 793 -34.62 -2.06 5.21
N MET A 794 -35.07 -0.87 5.57
CA MET A 794 -36.06 -0.67 6.63
C MET A 794 -37.47 -1.11 6.28
N ARG A 795 -37.80 -1.24 4.98
CA ARG A 795 -39.08 -1.83 4.50
C ARG A 795 -39.14 -3.35 4.72
N LEU A 796 -38.02 -4.01 4.87
CA LEU A 796 -37.97 -5.42 5.20
C LEU A 796 -38.56 -5.65 6.58
N ASN A 797 -39.24 -6.78 6.78
CA ASN A 797 -39.63 -7.19 8.13
C ASN A 797 -38.39 -7.50 8.97
N LYS A 798 -38.55 -7.54 10.30
CA LYS A 798 -37.45 -7.72 11.22
C LYS A 798 -36.62 -8.98 10.96
N GLU A 799 -37.28 -10.10 10.71
CA GLU A 799 -36.60 -11.38 10.40
C GLU A 799 -35.75 -11.28 9.12
N SER A 800 -36.28 -10.65 8.10
CA SER A 800 -35.56 -10.40 6.84
C SER A 800 -34.41 -9.45 7.05
N ARG A 801 -34.56 -8.38 7.86
CA ARG A 801 -33.45 -7.47 8.21
C ARG A 801 -32.34 -8.17 8.97
N ASP A 802 -32.70 -9.00 9.96
CA ASP A 802 -31.73 -9.76 10.76
C ASP A 802 -30.93 -10.75 9.91
N ASN A 803 -31.48 -11.20 8.78
CA ASN A 803 -30.86 -12.09 7.79
C ASN A 803 -30.25 -11.36 6.59
N SER A 804 -30.27 -10.02 6.56
CA SER A 804 -29.72 -9.20 5.48
C SER A 804 -28.45 -8.46 5.92
N LEU A 805 -27.59 -8.18 4.94
CA LEU A 805 -26.35 -7.45 5.16
C LEU A 805 -26.20 -6.37 4.08
N ILE A 806 -25.99 -5.13 4.52
CA ILE A 806 -25.59 -4.04 3.64
C ILE A 806 -24.07 -4.07 3.50
N ILE A 807 -23.57 -4.10 2.27
CA ILE A 807 -22.14 -4.15 1.94
C ILE A 807 -21.78 -2.87 1.21
N THR A 808 -20.69 -2.22 1.63
CA THR A 808 -20.09 -1.06 0.97
C THR A 808 -18.57 -1.19 0.94
N PRO A 809 -17.89 -0.71 -0.12
CA PRO A 809 -16.44 -0.78 -0.22
C PRO A 809 -15.71 0.18 0.74
N PHE A 810 -16.36 1.29 1.15
CA PHE A 810 -15.72 2.34 1.95
C PHE A 810 -16.16 2.33 3.41
N ASN A 811 -15.22 2.58 4.31
CA ASN A 811 -15.49 2.70 5.75
C ASN A 811 -16.35 3.92 6.09
N SER A 812 -16.18 5.05 5.39
CA SER A 812 -17.00 6.25 5.50
C SER A 812 -18.48 5.93 5.28
N ASP A 813 -18.80 5.22 4.18
CA ASP A 813 -20.18 4.82 3.86
C ASP A 813 -20.75 3.88 4.91
N ARG A 814 -19.93 2.92 5.39
CA ARG A 814 -20.35 2.02 6.48
C ARG A 814 -20.74 2.78 7.73
N VAL A 815 -19.97 3.81 8.11
CA VAL A 815 -20.28 4.65 9.28
C VAL A 815 -21.58 5.44 9.06
N MET A 816 -21.72 6.06 7.87
CA MET A 816 -22.91 6.81 7.48
C MET A 816 -24.15 5.92 7.46
N LEU A 817 -24.10 4.78 6.78
CA LEU A 817 -25.21 3.83 6.67
C LEU A 817 -25.64 3.31 8.05
N ASN A 818 -24.68 2.95 8.92
CA ASN A 818 -25.01 2.57 10.30
C ASN A 818 -25.72 3.70 11.07
N SER A 819 -25.29 4.95 10.89
CA SER A 819 -25.92 6.10 11.55
C SER A 819 -27.35 6.31 11.06
N LEU A 820 -27.57 6.22 9.75
CA LEU A 820 -28.92 6.35 9.15
C LEU A 820 -29.85 5.21 9.58
N VAL A 821 -29.38 3.95 9.55
CA VAL A 821 -30.17 2.78 10.00
C VAL A 821 -30.53 2.93 11.48
N ARG A 822 -29.57 3.32 12.35
CA ARG A 822 -29.86 3.57 13.78
C ARG A 822 -30.91 4.67 13.99
N SER A 823 -30.85 5.74 13.22
CA SER A 823 -31.83 6.81 13.26
C SER A 823 -33.23 6.31 12.95
N GLU A 824 -33.38 5.50 11.90
CA GLU A 824 -34.69 4.92 11.54
C GLU A 824 -35.18 3.88 12.58
N MET A 825 -34.28 3.04 13.10
CA MET A 825 -34.65 2.08 14.16
C MET A 825 -35.10 2.77 15.45
N LYS A 826 -34.54 3.93 15.79
CA LYS A 826 -35.01 4.76 16.90
C LYS A 826 -36.42 5.30 16.65
N LYS A 827 -36.72 5.80 15.44
CA LYS A 827 -38.06 6.24 15.05
C LYS A 827 -39.11 5.14 15.18
N LEU A 828 -38.71 3.90 14.92
CA LEU A 828 -39.56 2.71 15.07
C LEU A 828 -39.59 2.14 16.49
N ASN A 829 -38.93 2.77 17.48
CA ASN A 829 -38.75 2.27 18.85
C ASN A 829 -38.09 0.86 18.92
N GLU A 830 -37.34 0.48 17.94
CA GLU A 830 -36.55 -0.77 17.91
C GLU A 830 -35.19 -0.62 18.64
N LEU A 831 -34.72 0.64 18.80
CA LEU A 831 -33.55 1.02 19.60
C LEU A 831 -33.99 2.05 20.66
N ASP A 832 -33.33 2.02 21.81
CA ASP A 832 -33.51 3.03 22.84
C ASP A 832 -33.10 4.41 22.29
N HIS A 833 -33.87 5.44 22.66
CA HIS A 833 -33.57 6.84 22.29
C HIS A 833 -32.36 7.39 23.02
N ASN A 834 -32.07 6.89 24.22
CA ASN A 834 -30.93 7.32 25.03
C ASN A 834 -29.64 6.71 24.55
N ASP A 835 -28.78 7.56 24.00
CA ASP A 835 -27.42 7.18 23.63
C ASP A 835 -26.47 7.40 24.81
N HIS A 836 -25.59 6.41 25.01
CA HIS A 836 -24.44 6.51 25.89
C HIS A 836 -23.17 6.64 25.03
N ASN A 837 -22.31 7.61 25.40
CA ASN A 837 -21.04 7.80 24.73
C ASN A 837 -20.00 6.81 25.26
N PHE A 838 -19.37 6.07 24.36
CA PHE A 838 -18.29 5.15 24.69
C PHE A 838 -17.03 5.53 23.91
N GLU A 839 -15.90 5.57 24.62
CA GLU A 839 -14.59 5.62 24.00
C GLU A 839 -14.23 4.21 23.53
N ILE A 840 -14.12 4.01 22.21
CA ILE A 840 -13.70 2.76 21.62
C ILE A 840 -12.29 2.87 21.07
N LEU A 841 -11.54 1.77 21.10
CA LEU A 841 -10.18 1.70 20.57
C LEU A 841 -10.20 1.08 19.18
N VAL A 842 -9.81 1.85 18.17
CA VAL A 842 -9.71 1.41 16.79
C VAL A 842 -8.25 1.15 16.45
N ASN A 843 -7.91 -0.06 15.98
CA ASN A 843 -6.55 -0.42 15.65
C ASN A 843 -6.06 0.41 14.45
N THR A 844 -4.88 1.01 14.56
CA THR A 844 -4.24 1.79 13.49
C THR A 844 -3.71 0.92 12.36
N ASN A 845 -3.56 -0.39 12.59
CA ASN A 845 -2.95 -1.35 11.67
C ASN A 845 -1.53 -0.94 11.21
N PHE A 846 -0.77 -0.30 12.08
CA PHE A 846 0.61 0.07 11.81
C PHE A 846 1.45 -1.15 11.42
N THR A 847 2.25 -1.02 10.38
CA THR A 847 3.31 -1.96 10.05
C THR A 847 4.36 -2.01 11.16
N GLU A 848 5.24 -3.00 11.14
CA GLU A 848 6.33 -3.07 12.12
C GLU A 848 7.25 -1.85 12.03
N ALA A 849 7.52 -1.36 10.82
CA ALA A 849 8.28 -0.16 10.59
C ALA A 849 7.60 1.07 11.22
N GLU A 850 6.29 1.24 10.99
CA GLU A 850 5.52 2.34 11.59
C GLU A 850 5.50 2.29 13.11
N ARG A 851 5.32 1.09 13.71
CA ARG A 851 5.37 0.91 15.17
C ARG A 851 6.70 1.30 15.79
N LYS A 852 7.80 1.16 15.05
CA LYS A 852 9.15 1.51 15.52
C LYS A 852 9.50 3.00 15.35
N HIS A 853 8.72 3.74 14.57
CA HIS A 853 8.99 5.14 14.27
C HIS A 853 8.18 6.09 15.15
N ILE A 854 8.87 6.90 15.96
CA ILE A 854 8.24 7.78 16.96
C ILE A 854 7.27 8.81 16.37
N ASN A 855 7.53 9.27 15.13
CA ASN A 855 6.71 10.30 14.50
C ASN A 855 5.29 9.84 14.19
N ASN A 856 5.05 8.52 14.11
CA ASN A 856 3.73 7.95 13.86
C ASN A 856 2.82 7.95 15.11
N TYR A 857 3.35 8.31 16.27
CA TYR A 857 2.56 8.36 17.50
C TYR A 857 2.07 9.79 17.77
N GLU A 858 0.78 9.93 18.00
CA GLU A 858 0.09 11.17 18.36
C GLU A 858 -0.34 11.13 19.82
N PRO A 859 -0.46 12.29 20.52
CA PRO A 859 -1.07 12.34 21.83
C PRO A 859 -2.47 11.69 21.83
N ASN A 860 -2.83 11.05 22.91
CA ASN A 860 -4.08 10.29 23.11
C ASN A 860 -4.19 8.95 22.35
N MET A 861 -3.21 8.57 21.49
CA MET A 861 -3.15 7.19 21.04
C MET A 861 -2.93 6.23 22.22
N THR A 862 -3.47 5.03 22.11
CA THR A 862 -3.33 3.99 23.14
C THR A 862 -2.45 2.86 22.64
N ILE A 863 -1.45 2.49 23.42
CA ILE A 863 -0.52 1.39 23.11
C ILE A 863 -0.86 0.21 23.99
N ARG A 864 -1.03 -0.97 23.37
CA ARG A 864 -1.16 -2.23 24.07
C ARG A 864 0.12 -3.04 23.93
N PHE A 865 0.64 -3.50 25.04
CA PHE A 865 1.91 -4.24 25.11
C PHE A 865 1.70 -5.75 24.86
N GLY A 866 2.46 -6.29 23.92
CA GLY A 866 2.48 -7.74 23.61
C GLY A 866 3.43 -8.56 24.51
N LYS A 867 4.34 -7.89 25.24
CA LYS A 867 5.30 -8.49 26.18
C LYS A 867 5.43 -7.61 27.41
N SER A 868 5.65 -8.23 28.57
CA SER A 868 5.92 -7.50 29.81
C SER A 868 7.32 -6.88 29.79
N PHE A 869 7.46 -5.71 30.40
CA PHE A 869 8.75 -5.05 30.65
C PHE A 869 8.68 -4.22 31.94
N THR A 870 9.84 -3.87 32.47
CA THR A 870 9.94 -2.95 33.62
C THR A 870 10.62 -1.67 33.18
N ASP A 871 10.00 -0.54 33.45
CA ASP A 871 10.60 0.77 33.22
C ASP A 871 11.76 0.97 34.21
N LYS A 872 12.93 1.28 33.67
CA LYS A 872 14.16 1.39 34.48
C LYS A 872 14.19 2.64 35.33
N ASP A 873 13.51 3.70 34.92
CA ASP A 873 13.55 4.99 35.58
C ASP A 873 12.57 5.04 36.78
N THR A 874 11.41 4.40 36.64
CA THR A 874 10.35 4.38 37.64
C THR A 874 10.22 3.08 38.42
N GLY A 875 10.84 1.98 37.93
CA GLY A 875 10.65 0.63 38.47
C GLY A 875 9.27 0.01 38.22
N ILE A 876 8.39 0.70 37.49
CA ILE A 876 7.03 0.23 37.23
C ILE A 876 7.08 -0.93 36.23
N LYS A 877 6.42 -2.03 36.58
CA LYS A 877 6.25 -3.20 35.72
C LYS A 877 5.01 -3.08 34.88
N ILE A 878 5.17 -3.16 33.56
CA ILE A 878 4.08 -3.22 32.60
C ILE A 878 3.90 -4.68 32.18
N GLU A 879 2.68 -5.18 32.30
CA GLU A 879 2.38 -6.56 31.96
C GLU A 879 1.96 -6.71 30.49
N LYS A 880 2.11 -7.94 29.98
CA LYS A 880 1.55 -8.29 28.66
C LYS A 880 0.03 -8.08 28.70
N GLY A 881 -0.45 -7.26 27.79
CA GLY A 881 -1.89 -6.94 27.69
C GLY A 881 -2.26 -5.58 28.21
N ASP A 882 -1.39 -4.89 28.94
CA ASP A 882 -1.65 -3.55 29.48
C ASP A 882 -1.81 -2.51 28.36
N TYR A 883 -2.66 -1.54 28.63
CA TYR A 883 -2.97 -0.41 27.76
C TYR A 883 -2.47 0.89 28.41
N LEU A 884 -1.62 1.63 27.68
CA LEU A 884 -1.09 2.93 28.13
C LEU A 884 -1.40 3.99 27.07
N LYS A 885 -1.77 5.20 27.50
CA LYS A 885 -2.01 6.32 26.57
C LYS A 885 -0.71 7.08 26.31
N VAL A 886 -0.52 7.50 25.06
CA VAL A 886 0.57 8.39 24.66
C VAL A 886 0.26 9.80 25.15
N MET A 887 1.16 10.37 25.93
CA MET A 887 1.03 11.74 26.44
C MET A 887 1.80 12.73 25.55
N MET A 888 3.07 12.44 25.29
CA MET A 888 3.94 13.30 24.50
C MET A 888 5.19 12.54 24.02
N LYS A 889 5.92 13.14 23.10
CA LYS A 889 7.29 12.75 22.73
C LYS A 889 8.27 13.52 23.57
N ASP A 890 9.31 12.87 24.11
CA ASP A 890 10.39 13.56 24.79
C ASP A 890 11.51 13.99 23.84
N LYS A 891 12.42 14.82 24.33
CA LYS A 891 13.58 15.30 23.53
C LYS A 891 14.61 14.21 23.22
N GLU A 892 14.55 13.05 23.90
CA GLU A 892 15.46 11.92 23.69
C GLU A 892 14.94 10.90 22.66
N GLY A 893 13.81 11.19 21.99
CA GLY A 893 13.19 10.27 21.03
C GLY A 893 12.48 9.09 21.69
N LYS A 894 11.96 9.28 22.92
CA LYS A 894 11.11 8.31 23.62
C LYS A 894 9.68 8.85 23.74
N LEU A 895 8.72 7.95 23.89
CA LEU A 895 7.33 8.30 24.22
C LEU A 895 7.18 8.35 25.76
N VAL A 896 6.53 9.39 26.23
CA VAL A 896 6.01 9.47 27.59
C VAL A 896 4.58 8.92 27.56
N LEU A 897 4.38 7.81 28.24
CA LEU A 897 3.12 7.10 28.31
C LEU A 897 2.51 7.31 29.70
N ILE A 898 1.19 7.20 29.79
CA ILE A 898 0.46 7.27 31.04
C ILE A 898 -0.38 6.00 31.22
N ASP A 899 -0.32 5.40 32.41
CA ASP A 899 -1.14 4.25 32.77
C ASP A 899 -2.51 4.69 33.38
N LYS A 900 -3.34 3.71 33.76
CA LYS A 900 -4.65 3.95 34.41
C LYS A 900 -4.52 4.66 35.76
N ASP A 901 -3.39 4.51 36.45
CA ASP A 901 -3.09 5.08 37.76
C ASP A 901 -2.38 6.43 37.65
N LYS A 902 -2.31 7.00 36.42
CA LYS A 902 -1.66 8.28 36.07
C LYS A 902 -0.13 8.29 36.25
N ASN A 903 0.53 7.14 36.34
CA ASN A 903 1.96 7.08 36.36
C ASN A 903 2.56 7.34 34.97
N LYS A 904 3.66 8.11 34.93
CA LYS A 904 4.36 8.43 33.67
C LYS A 904 5.49 7.43 33.44
N ILE A 905 5.52 6.83 32.27
CA ILE A 905 6.46 5.77 31.89
C ILE A 905 7.14 6.19 30.59
N LYS A 906 8.47 6.14 30.52
CA LYS A 906 9.22 6.39 29.30
C LYS A 906 9.45 5.11 28.54
N TRP A 907 9.03 5.07 27.28
CA TRP A 907 9.17 3.91 26.44
C TRP A 907 9.75 4.25 25.06
N ASN A 908 10.64 3.39 24.56
CA ASN A 908 11.25 3.55 23.23
C ASN A 908 10.50 2.67 22.22
N PRO A 909 9.89 3.26 21.17
CA PRO A 909 9.15 2.52 20.13
C PRO A 909 9.96 1.47 19.38
N LYS A 910 11.29 1.64 19.29
CA LYS A 910 12.20 0.64 18.70
C LYS A 910 12.26 -0.67 19.48
N LYS A 911 11.73 -0.71 20.73
CA LYS A 911 11.77 -1.86 21.61
C LYS A 911 10.37 -2.39 21.89
N GLY A 912 10.13 -3.63 21.57
CA GLY A 912 8.93 -4.36 21.98
C GLY A 912 7.91 -4.61 20.89
N SER A 913 7.05 -5.59 21.15
CA SER A 913 5.88 -5.90 20.32
C SER A 913 4.68 -5.17 20.90
N VAL A 914 4.09 -4.27 20.13
CA VAL A 914 2.93 -3.47 20.53
C VAL A 914 1.87 -3.43 19.45
N GLU A 915 0.65 -3.15 19.87
CA GLU A 915 -0.46 -2.73 19.00
C GLU A 915 -0.83 -1.29 19.35
N VAL A 916 -1.15 -0.50 18.36
CA VAL A 916 -1.45 0.93 18.51
C VAL A 916 -2.89 1.19 18.11
N TYR A 917 -3.59 2.00 18.89
CA TYR A 917 -5.00 2.30 18.71
C TYR A 917 -5.23 3.81 18.73
N LYS A 918 -6.18 4.29 17.91
CA LYS A 918 -6.81 5.61 18.05
C LYS A 918 -8.09 5.46 18.86
N SER A 919 -8.40 6.45 19.69
CA SER A 919 -9.65 6.53 20.43
C SER A 919 -10.71 7.23 19.59
N GLU A 920 -11.89 6.62 19.46
CA GLU A 920 -13.07 7.21 18.83
C GLU A 920 -14.23 7.24 19.81
N GLN A 921 -15.01 8.33 19.80
CA GLN A 921 -16.25 8.41 20.55
C GLN A 921 -17.38 7.80 19.74
N ARG A 922 -18.06 6.82 20.31
CA ARG A 922 -19.24 6.19 19.68
C ARG A 922 -20.44 6.21 20.58
N LYS A 923 -21.58 6.51 19.97
CA LYS A 923 -22.89 6.44 20.63
C LYS A 923 -23.43 5.02 20.52
N ILE A 924 -23.80 4.44 21.66
CA ILE A 924 -24.38 3.11 21.77
C ILE A 924 -25.65 3.20 22.61
N ALA A 925 -26.71 2.51 22.19
CA ALA A 925 -28.00 2.45 22.88
C ALA A 925 -28.41 0.99 23.13
N LYS A 926 -29.32 0.78 24.09
CA LYS A 926 -29.91 -0.55 24.29
C LYS A 926 -30.61 -1.03 23.02
N GLY A 927 -30.29 -2.24 22.59
CA GLY A 927 -30.75 -2.84 21.34
C GLY A 927 -29.73 -2.83 20.22
N ASP A 928 -28.64 -2.05 20.31
CA ASP A 928 -27.54 -2.11 19.36
C ASP A 928 -26.86 -3.48 19.36
N VAL A 929 -26.37 -3.87 18.20
CA VAL A 929 -25.54 -5.10 18.04
C VAL A 929 -24.10 -4.68 17.86
N ILE A 930 -23.26 -5.09 18.80
CA ILE A 930 -21.81 -4.88 18.71
C ILE A 930 -21.10 -6.14 18.23
N ARG A 931 -20.00 -5.97 17.50
CA ARG A 931 -19.11 -7.03 17.12
C ARG A 931 -17.79 -6.90 17.87
N ILE A 932 -17.39 -7.98 18.51
CA ILE A 932 -16.11 -8.04 19.21
C ILE A 932 -14.98 -8.07 18.19
N THR A 933 -13.98 -7.21 18.37
CA THR A 933 -12.82 -7.11 17.48
C THR A 933 -11.57 -7.79 18.04
N ARG A 934 -11.67 -8.34 19.29
CA ARG A 934 -10.55 -9.01 19.94
C ARG A 934 -11.02 -10.13 20.86
N THR A 935 -10.28 -11.26 20.85
CA THR A 935 -10.49 -12.35 21.79
C THR A 935 -10.00 -11.97 23.18
N LYS A 936 -10.81 -12.27 24.21
CA LYS A 936 -10.44 -12.21 25.62
C LYS A 936 -10.70 -13.60 26.22
N ASP A 937 -9.64 -14.38 26.32
CA ASP A 937 -9.74 -15.81 26.68
C ASP A 937 -10.31 -16.03 28.10
N ASP A 938 -9.98 -15.14 29.03
CA ASP A 938 -10.45 -15.21 30.44
C ASP A 938 -11.98 -15.04 30.57
N GLU A 939 -12.61 -14.36 29.61
CA GLU A 939 -14.05 -14.10 29.61
C GLU A 939 -14.79 -14.93 28.55
N GLN A 940 -14.11 -15.84 27.86
CA GLN A 940 -14.64 -16.64 26.75
C GLN A 940 -15.19 -15.83 25.57
N ILE A 941 -14.80 -14.54 25.47
CA ILE A 941 -15.24 -13.63 24.43
C ILE A 941 -14.29 -13.79 23.21
N LYS A 942 -14.82 -14.10 22.04
CA LYS A 942 -14.04 -14.33 20.82
C LYS A 942 -14.19 -13.22 19.80
N ASN A 943 -13.10 -12.91 19.11
CA ASN A 943 -13.11 -11.99 17.99
C ASN A 943 -14.10 -12.48 16.91
N GLY A 944 -14.95 -11.56 16.44
CA GLY A 944 -15.97 -11.82 15.43
C GLY A 944 -17.35 -12.14 15.99
N GLU A 945 -17.48 -12.47 17.28
CA GLU A 945 -18.76 -12.70 17.92
C GLU A 945 -19.56 -11.41 18.03
N ARG A 946 -20.90 -11.54 17.95
CA ARG A 946 -21.85 -10.43 18.01
C ARG A 946 -22.65 -10.53 19.31
N TYR A 947 -22.83 -9.38 19.95
CA TYR A 947 -23.62 -9.27 21.17
C TYR A 947 -24.63 -8.14 21.02
N LYS A 948 -25.85 -8.39 21.52
CA LYS A 948 -26.88 -7.35 21.60
C LYS A 948 -26.79 -6.70 22.97
N ILE A 949 -26.75 -5.37 22.99
CA ILE A 949 -26.70 -4.57 24.21
C ILE A 949 -28.10 -4.41 24.83
#